data_dd6bcf295c3c02ad88d7cd9c2e2db6c9
#
_entry.id   dd6bcf295c3c02ad88d7cd9c2e2db6c9
#
_cell.length_a   1.000
_cell.length_b   1.000
_cell.length_c   1.000
_cell.angle_alpha   90.00
_cell.angle_beta   90.00
_cell.angle_gamma   90.00
#
_symmetry.space_group_name_H-M   'P 1'
#
loop_
_entity.id
_entity.type
_entity.pdbx_description
1 polymer ?
#
loop_
_entity_poly.entity_id
_entity_poly.type
_entity_poly.pdbx_seq_one_letter_code
_entity_poly.pdbx_strand_id
1 'polypeptide(L)'
;MKHNLKSICLLLLLTMGIACTMKAENNKPFVIPELRHWQGGEGRLKISSSTQILFSDKELAISAMELAKDYGLLFGKAMKAKEKKGTQTPAGSIEMNLINDKELGEEGYCIEIGKRVILNAQTPTGAYWGTRTLLQILEQHNGKELPNGIIRDWPDYSVRGYMIDCGRKYIPLEYLENYAKIMAYYKMNTFQIHLNDRGVKIKEETWDDTYTAFRLESDYFPELTAKDGFYTKEGFRQFQKNASRICVNVIPEIDVPAHSLCFSRFRKEFGSEKYGMDHLELFNPNVYTFLDSLFTEYLEGEDPVFVGKNVHIGTDEYSNKDQKVVEKFRAFTDHYLRLVEKFGKQPVLWGALTHAKGETPVKSENVTMQCWYVNYANPAEMKKQGYKIISIPSWSVYIVPAAGYYADYINHDKLYNNWTPAIINQHKFEPLDPCLLGGMFAVWNDITYNGISVDDIHHRAFPATQILAACTWSPTYKTIPLEEFENKRLKLSEAPGVNELGRFHGEPNTVVYSLPEVKPGKTYPVVEAGFSHTISFHLNARREDAGTILFSNNATKYYLSNPIDGRMGFSRDGYMFAFDYYVEEGKSHDIRIECTNSSTKLYVNGKLQDELLREKRWITEKKQYDYVQTLFFPLQKAGRFKSRITNLKVENFVRE
;
A
#
# COMPACT_ATOMS: atom_id res chain seq x y z
N MET A 1 47.19 -24.41 4.59
CA MET A 1 45.97 -25.18 4.75
C MET A 1 44.79 -24.21 4.93
N LYS A 2 44.34 -23.57 3.86
CA LYS A 2 43.16 -22.70 3.81
C LYS A 2 42.54 -22.86 2.42
N HIS A 3 42.00 -24.01 2.14
CA HIS A 3 41.15 -24.28 0.99
C HIS A 3 40.10 -25.30 1.45
N ASN A 4 38.86 -25.14 1.07
CA ASN A 4 37.74 -26.05 1.15
C ASN A 4 36.66 -25.80 2.22
N LEU A 5 36.04 -24.59 2.15
CA LEU A 5 34.64 -24.49 2.58
C LEU A 5 33.72 -24.01 1.43
N LYS A 6 34.28 -23.50 0.32
CA LYS A 6 33.51 -23.15 -0.89
C LYS A 6 33.02 -24.37 -1.67
N SER A 7 33.65 -25.52 -1.48
CA SER A 7 33.27 -26.75 -2.18
C SER A 7 32.14 -27.55 -1.53
N ILE A 8 31.78 -27.28 -0.29
CA ILE A 8 30.82 -28.15 0.43
C ILE A 8 29.38 -27.92 -0.04
N CYS A 9 28.96 -26.69 -0.38
CA CYS A 9 27.60 -26.51 -0.94
C CYS A 9 27.52 -26.89 -2.43
N LEU A 10 28.58 -26.75 -3.20
CA LEU A 10 28.61 -27.14 -4.62
C LEU A 10 28.97 -28.63 -4.77
N LEU A 11 29.81 -29.22 -3.86
CA LEU A 11 30.16 -30.64 -3.87
C LEU A 11 29.02 -31.52 -3.40
N LEU A 12 28.11 -31.03 -2.54
CA LEU A 12 26.89 -31.76 -2.17
C LEU A 12 25.90 -31.92 -3.34
N LEU A 13 26.02 -31.06 -4.36
CA LEU A 13 25.26 -31.17 -5.62
C LEU A 13 25.96 -32.07 -6.67
N LEU A 14 27.28 -32.32 -6.58
CA LEU A 14 28.06 -33.03 -7.60
C LEU A 14 28.52 -34.44 -7.17
N THR A 15 28.47 -34.80 -5.88
CA THR A 15 28.95 -36.13 -5.41
C THR A 15 27.83 -37.06 -4.99
N MET A 16 26.55 -36.68 -5.04
CA MET A 16 25.42 -37.59 -4.90
C MET A 16 24.86 -38.06 -6.25
N GLY A 17 25.70 -38.58 -7.08
CA GLY A 17 25.33 -39.45 -8.22
C GLY A 17 24.93 -40.88 -7.78
N ILE A 18 24.43 -41.03 -6.55
CA ILE A 18 23.72 -42.20 -6.10
C ILE A 18 22.28 -41.78 -5.84
N ALA A 19 21.42 -42.08 -6.79
CA ALA A 19 20.00 -41.86 -6.72
C ALA A 19 19.36 -42.51 -5.47
N CYS A 20 19.44 -41.81 -4.35
CA CYS A 20 18.38 -41.90 -3.37
C CYS A 20 17.30 -40.93 -3.85
N THR A 21 16.32 -41.40 -4.59
CA THR A 21 15.09 -40.68 -4.87
C THR A 21 14.36 -40.51 -3.54
N MET A 22 14.81 -39.53 -2.72
CA MET A 22 13.97 -39.01 -1.66
C MET A 22 12.78 -38.38 -2.38
N LYS A 23 11.65 -39.04 -2.39
CA LYS A 23 10.39 -38.42 -2.80
C LYS A 23 10.20 -37.25 -1.88
N ALA A 24 10.24 -36.01 -2.45
CA ALA A 24 9.89 -34.83 -1.74
C ALA A 24 8.41 -34.97 -1.31
N GLU A 25 8.13 -35.12 -0.01
CA GLU A 25 6.76 -35.26 0.49
C GLU A 25 6.04 -33.91 0.56
N ASN A 26 6.79 -32.82 0.80
CA ASN A 26 6.21 -31.50 0.94
C ASN A 26 6.22 -30.73 -0.38
N ASN A 27 5.04 -30.31 -0.83
CA ASN A 27 4.89 -29.42 -1.96
C ASN A 27 5.43 -28.02 -1.61
N LYS A 28 5.76 -27.22 -2.65
CA LYS A 28 6.15 -25.83 -2.52
C LYS A 28 5.04 -25.04 -1.80
N PRO A 29 5.33 -24.40 -0.65
CA PRO A 29 4.33 -23.62 0.05
C PRO A 29 3.97 -22.37 -0.75
N PHE A 30 2.71 -21.94 -0.65
CA PHE A 30 2.28 -20.70 -1.24
C PHE A 30 2.76 -19.51 -0.39
N VAL A 31 3.41 -18.56 -0.99
CA VAL A 31 3.75 -17.26 -0.40
C VAL A 31 3.71 -16.17 -1.49
N ILE A 32 3.54 -14.95 -1.09
CA ILE A 32 3.61 -13.79 -1.98
C ILE A 32 4.75 -12.89 -1.50
N PRO A 33 5.74 -12.63 -2.35
CA PRO A 33 6.03 -13.21 -3.67
C PRO A 33 6.34 -14.69 -3.64
N GLU A 34 6.12 -15.40 -4.76
CA GLU A 34 6.39 -16.83 -4.90
C GLU A 34 7.89 -17.14 -4.71
N LEU A 35 8.19 -18.22 -3.98
CA LEU A 35 9.57 -18.64 -3.72
C LEU A 35 10.31 -18.99 -5.00
N ARG A 36 11.53 -18.56 -5.12
CA ARG A 36 12.42 -18.87 -6.23
C ARG A 36 12.81 -20.35 -6.23
N HIS A 37 13.35 -20.83 -5.12
CA HIS A 37 13.77 -22.20 -4.96
C HIS A 37 13.12 -22.81 -3.72
N TRP A 38 12.60 -24.03 -3.90
CA TRP A 38 12.08 -24.88 -2.86
C TRP A 38 12.52 -26.31 -3.10
N GLN A 39 13.11 -26.91 -2.09
CA GLN A 39 13.38 -28.35 -2.04
C GLN A 39 12.59 -28.94 -0.87
N GLY A 40 11.53 -29.69 -1.15
CA GLY A 40 10.71 -30.31 -0.13
C GLY A 40 11.47 -31.45 0.61
N GLY A 41 11.20 -31.56 1.92
CA GLY A 41 11.63 -32.65 2.77
C GLY A 41 10.42 -33.40 3.31
N GLU A 42 10.68 -34.44 4.11
CA GLU A 42 9.65 -35.25 4.74
C GLU A 42 9.23 -34.68 6.09
N GLY A 43 7.92 -34.71 6.39
CA GLY A 43 7.36 -34.34 7.67
C GLY A 43 7.27 -32.83 7.91
N ARG A 44 6.93 -32.46 9.13
CA ARG A 44 6.66 -31.05 9.53
C ARG A 44 7.26 -30.74 10.89
N LEU A 45 7.75 -29.50 11.04
CA LEU A 45 8.23 -28.96 12.31
C LEU A 45 7.05 -28.32 13.07
N LYS A 46 6.82 -28.72 14.31
CA LYS A 46 5.83 -28.11 15.20
C LYS A 46 6.33 -26.76 15.70
N ILE A 47 5.46 -25.77 15.61
CA ILE A 47 5.67 -24.38 16.04
C ILE A 47 4.59 -23.99 17.05
N SER A 48 4.93 -23.17 18.01
CA SER A 48 3.99 -22.62 19.00
C SER A 48 4.55 -21.33 19.60
N SER A 49 3.78 -20.65 20.42
CA SER A 49 4.24 -19.46 21.18
C SER A 49 5.39 -19.76 22.18
N SER A 50 5.66 -21.04 22.49
CA SER A 50 6.81 -21.46 23.28
C SER A 50 8.09 -21.65 22.47
N THR A 51 8.00 -21.65 21.13
CA THR A 51 9.16 -21.69 20.23
C THR A 51 10.03 -20.48 20.48
N GLN A 52 11.34 -20.70 20.66
CA GLN A 52 12.30 -19.63 20.89
C GLN A 52 12.91 -19.15 19.57
N ILE A 53 13.01 -17.85 19.40
CA ILE A 53 13.75 -17.22 18.30
C ILE A 53 15.13 -16.83 18.86
N LEU A 54 16.19 -17.36 18.26
CA LEU A 54 17.58 -17.16 18.65
C LEU A 54 18.33 -16.47 17.53
N PHE A 55 18.92 -15.29 17.78
CA PHE A 55 19.71 -14.58 16.78
C PHE A 55 21.19 -14.53 17.17
N SER A 56 22.05 -14.73 16.19
CA SER A 56 23.51 -14.83 16.42
C SER A 56 24.23 -13.48 16.41
N ASP A 57 23.58 -12.44 15.90
CA ASP A 57 24.13 -11.10 15.77
C ASP A 57 23.11 -10.06 16.24
N LYS A 58 23.58 -9.00 16.92
CA LYS A 58 22.72 -7.89 17.42
C LYS A 58 21.98 -7.15 16.31
N GLU A 59 22.54 -7.10 15.10
CA GLU A 59 21.88 -6.49 13.95
C GLU A 59 20.58 -7.21 13.56
N LEU A 60 20.44 -8.49 13.90
CA LEU A 60 19.23 -9.29 13.69
C LEU A 60 18.15 -9.09 14.76
N ALA A 61 18.44 -8.35 15.82
CA ALA A 61 17.53 -8.20 16.97
C ALA A 61 16.16 -7.65 16.54
N ILE A 62 16.13 -6.64 15.65
CA ILE A 62 14.89 -6.05 15.16
C ILE A 62 14.08 -7.10 14.40
N SER A 63 14.67 -7.80 13.44
CA SER A 63 13.98 -8.83 12.65
C SER A 63 13.44 -9.96 13.51
N ALA A 64 14.20 -10.37 14.54
CA ALA A 64 13.78 -11.41 15.47
C ALA A 64 12.63 -10.98 16.39
N MET A 65 12.67 -9.72 16.89
CA MET A 65 11.60 -9.16 17.71
C MET A 65 10.32 -8.92 16.93
N GLU A 66 10.41 -8.41 15.68
CA GLU A 66 9.24 -8.24 14.81
C GLU A 66 8.64 -9.60 14.44
N LEU A 67 9.43 -10.65 14.14
CA LEU A 67 8.90 -12.01 13.96
C LEU A 67 8.13 -12.51 15.20
N ALA A 68 8.68 -12.30 16.39
CA ALA A 68 8.05 -12.71 17.63
C ALA A 68 6.73 -12.02 17.91
N LYS A 69 6.70 -10.70 17.72
CA LYS A 69 5.51 -9.84 17.86
C LYS A 69 4.44 -10.18 16.84
N ASP A 70 4.84 -10.28 15.56
CA ASP A 70 3.93 -10.53 14.44
C ASP A 70 3.30 -11.91 14.50
N TYR A 71 4.04 -12.92 14.96
CA TYR A 71 3.44 -14.20 15.29
C TYR A 71 2.34 -14.07 16.35
N GLY A 72 2.56 -13.24 17.36
CA GLY A 72 1.54 -12.96 18.39
C GLY A 72 0.31 -12.26 17.86
N LEU A 73 0.48 -11.31 16.93
CA LEU A 73 -0.62 -10.58 16.29
C LEU A 73 -1.46 -11.49 15.39
N LEU A 74 -0.83 -12.46 14.71
CA LEU A 74 -1.53 -13.42 13.85
C LEU A 74 -2.20 -14.57 14.63
N PHE A 75 -1.53 -15.07 15.70
CA PHE A 75 -1.92 -16.33 16.35
C PHE A 75 -2.21 -16.21 17.85
N GLY A 76 -2.32 -14.99 18.35
CA GLY A 76 -2.84 -14.65 19.69
C GLY A 76 -1.79 -14.53 20.79
N LYS A 77 -0.58 -15.12 20.67
CA LYS A 77 0.47 -15.03 21.70
C LYS A 77 1.87 -14.95 21.07
N ALA A 78 2.60 -13.87 21.38
CA ALA A 78 3.96 -13.64 20.90
C ALA A 78 4.95 -14.76 21.33
N MET A 79 5.93 -15.02 20.48
CA MET A 79 7.10 -15.84 20.80
C MET A 79 8.09 -15.02 21.64
N LYS A 80 9.20 -15.67 22.08
CA LYS A 80 10.31 -15.00 22.75
C LYS A 80 11.54 -14.99 21.84
N ALA A 81 12.05 -13.78 21.57
CA ALA A 81 13.31 -13.57 20.87
C ALA A 81 14.43 -13.22 21.85
N LYS A 82 15.61 -13.79 21.66
CA LYS A 82 16.81 -13.49 22.46
C LYS A 82 18.10 -13.76 21.69
N GLU A 83 19.17 -13.09 22.10
CA GLU A 83 20.50 -13.34 21.58
C GLU A 83 20.95 -14.79 21.92
N LYS A 84 21.53 -15.47 20.93
CA LYS A 84 22.05 -16.83 21.08
C LYS A 84 23.29 -16.85 21.95
N LYS A 85 23.27 -17.64 23.01
CA LYS A 85 24.43 -17.87 23.87
C LYS A 85 24.98 -19.26 23.62
N GLY A 86 26.26 -19.36 23.24
CA GLY A 86 26.94 -20.63 22.95
C GLY A 86 26.62 -21.19 21.56
N THR A 87 27.09 -22.42 21.31
CA THR A 87 27.05 -23.04 19.98
C THR A 87 25.84 -23.98 19.76
N GLN A 88 25.20 -24.44 20.84
CA GLN A 88 24.07 -25.35 20.73
C GLN A 88 22.74 -24.59 20.58
N THR A 89 21.92 -25.07 19.65
CA THR A 89 20.58 -24.53 19.41
C THR A 89 19.57 -25.67 19.65
N PRO A 90 18.54 -25.47 20.50
CA PRO A 90 17.53 -26.49 20.78
C PRO A 90 16.75 -26.90 19.53
N ALA A 91 16.32 -28.13 19.49
CA ALA A 91 15.31 -28.56 18.53
C ALA A 91 14.00 -27.76 18.74
N GLY A 92 13.24 -27.55 17.68
CA GLY A 92 11.99 -26.77 17.73
C GLY A 92 12.16 -25.26 17.83
N SER A 93 13.39 -24.71 17.76
CA SER A 93 13.66 -23.28 17.75
C SER A 93 13.76 -22.70 16.34
N ILE A 94 13.74 -21.38 16.24
CA ILE A 94 14.09 -20.62 15.04
C ILE A 94 15.43 -19.94 15.30
N GLU A 95 16.43 -20.26 14.50
CA GLU A 95 17.77 -19.66 14.55
C GLU A 95 17.97 -18.71 13.39
N MET A 96 18.45 -17.50 13.66
CA MET A 96 18.71 -16.46 12.65
C MET A 96 20.20 -16.10 12.67
N ASN A 97 20.84 -16.15 11.49
CA ASN A 97 22.27 -15.91 11.35
C ASN A 97 22.58 -14.97 10.19
N LEU A 98 23.62 -14.14 10.36
CA LEU A 98 24.28 -13.47 9.26
C LEU A 98 25.38 -14.37 8.70
N ILE A 99 25.41 -14.51 7.37
CA ILE A 99 26.39 -15.31 6.64
C ILE A 99 26.99 -14.50 5.48
N ASN A 100 28.19 -14.84 5.07
CA ASN A 100 28.80 -14.24 3.88
C ASN A 100 28.44 -15.07 2.64
N ASP A 101 27.28 -14.79 2.06
CA ASP A 101 26.81 -15.38 0.81
C ASP A 101 26.39 -14.29 -0.18
N LYS A 102 27.33 -13.91 -1.06
CA LYS A 102 27.14 -12.81 -2.01
C LYS A 102 26.05 -13.07 -3.05
N GLU A 103 25.68 -14.32 -3.29
CA GLU A 103 24.60 -14.66 -4.24
C GLU A 103 23.21 -14.29 -3.69
N LEU A 104 23.06 -14.22 -2.38
CA LEU A 104 21.84 -13.73 -1.75
C LEU A 104 21.67 -12.21 -1.90
N GLY A 105 22.75 -11.48 -2.12
CA GLY A 105 22.71 -10.01 -2.20
C GLY A 105 22.22 -9.38 -0.89
N GLU A 106 21.72 -8.15 -0.99
CA GLU A 106 21.26 -7.40 0.19
C GLU A 106 19.92 -7.87 0.75
N GLU A 107 19.07 -8.48 -0.06
CA GLU A 107 17.69 -8.78 0.31
C GLU A 107 17.36 -10.29 0.29
N GLY A 108 18.30 -11.13 -0.11
CA GLY A 108 18.08 -12.56 -0.19
C GLY A 108 18.28 -13.30 1.13
N TYR A 109 17.72 -14.49 1.22
CA TYR A 109 17.76 -15.36 2.40
C TYR A 109 17.71 -16.84 2.00
N CYS A 110 18.18 -17.67 2.94
CA CYS A 110 18.05 -19.12 2.88
C CYS A 110 17.40 -19.60 4.18
N ILE A 111 16.40 -20.51 4.08
CA ILE A 111 15.73 -21.10 5.24
C ILE A 111 15.80 -22.62 5.11
N GLU A 112 16.37 -23.27 6.12
CA GLU A 112 16.30 -24.71 6.31
C GLU A 112 15.28 -25.04 7.40
N ILE A 113 14.29 -25.89 7.09
CA ILE A 113 13.23 -26.33 8.00
C ILE A 113 13.38 -27.83 8.19
N GLY A 114 13.71 -28.24 9.42
CA GLY A 114 13.90 -29.63 9.79
C GLY A 114 13.63 -29.84 11.28
N LYS A 115 14.63 -30.30 12.06
CA LYS A 115 14.51 -30.38 13.53
C LYS A 115 14.36 -28.98 14.20
N ARG A 116 14.71 -27.92 13.50
CA ARG A 116 14.56 -26.51 13.82
C ARG A 116 14.50 -25.72 12.52
N VAL A 117 14.19 -24.43 12.62
CA VAL A 117 14.36 -23.49 11.50
C VAL A 117 15.74 -22.85 11.60
N ILE A 118 16.48 -22.79 10.49
CA ILE A 118 17.72 -22.02 10.35
C ILE A 118 17.49 -21.00 9.23
N LEU A 119 17.42 -19.72 9.60
CA LEU A 119 17.29 -18.61 8.67
C LEU A 119 18.64 -17.92 8.55
N ASN A 120 19.23 -17.97 7.37
CA ASN A 120 20.49 -17.37 7.04
C ASN A 120 20.28 -16.24 6.01
N ALA A 121 20.94 -15.10 6.18
CA ALA A 121 20.94 -13.99 5.24
C ALA A 121 22.31 -13.30 5.24
N GLN A 122 22.59 -12.53 4.20
CA GLN A 122 23.82 -11.70 4.17
C GLN A 122 23.64 -10.41 4.98
N THR A 123 22.41 -9.93 5.11
CA THR A 123 22.06 -8.66 5.77
C THR A 123 20.85 -8.82 6.69
N PRO A 124 20.63 -7.90 7.64
CA PRO A 124 19.41 -7.84 8.42
C PRO A 124 18.13 -7.71 7.58
N THR A 125 18.18 -7.03 6.44
CA THR A 125 17.06 -6.88 5.50
C THR A 125 16.66 -8.22 4.89
N GLY A 126 17.63 -9.00 4.39
CA GLY A 126 17.35 -10.36 3.89
C GLY A 126 16.77 -11.27 4.96
N ALA A 127 17.29 -11.19 6.20
CA ALA A 127 16.73 -11.93 7.33
C ALA A 127 15.29 -11.50 7.63
N TYR A 128 14.97 -10.21 7.56
CA TYR A 128 13.61 -9.70 7.74
C TYR A 128 12.65 -10.27 6.70
N TRP A 129 13.02 -10.28 5.41
CA TRP A 129 12.21 -10.90 4.35
C TRP A 129 12.00 -12.40 4.56
N GLY A 130 13.00 -13.11 5.03
CA GLY A 130 12.86 -14.51 5.41
C GLY A 130 11.81 -14.73 6.50
N THR A 131 11.71 -13.82 7.48
CA THR A 131 10.66 -13.89 8.52
C THR A 131 9.26 -13.71 7.95
N ARG A 132 9.08 -12.85 6.92
CA ARG A 132 7.77 -12.69 6.24
C ARG A 132 7.34 -13.97 5.55
N THR A 133 8.28 -14.63 4.89
CA THR A 133 8.04 -15.98 4.32
C THR A 133 7.60 -17.00 5.36
N LEU A 134 8.27 -17.07 6.51
CA LEU A 134 7.88 -17.99 7.59
C LEU A 134 6.46 -17.71 8.10
N LEU A 135 6.11 -16.43 8.29
CA LEU A 135 4.77 -16.05 8.76
C LEU A 135 3.68 -16.42 7.76
N GLN A 136 3.86 -16.16 6.46
CA GLN A 136 2.88 -16.52 5.44
C GLN A 136 2.70 -18.05 5.31
N ILE A 137 3.76 -18.84 5.50
CA ILE A 137 3.64 -20.31 5.56
C ILE A 137 2.88 -20.72 6.82
N LEU A 138 3.20 -20.13 7.97
CA LEU A 138 2.52 -20.41 9.24
C LEU A 138 1.03 -20.05 9.21
N GLU A 139 0.64 -18.98 8.53
CA GLU A 139 -0.78 -18.62 8.38
C GLU A 139 -1.59 -19.76 7.78
N GLN A 140 -1.08 -20.42 6.75
CA GLN A 140 -1.76 -21.52 6.09
C GLN A 140 -1.88 -22.80 6.95
N HIS A 141 -1.18 -22.82 8.09
CA HIS A 141 -1.19 -23.90 9.06
C HIS A 141 -1.60 -23.44 10.47
N ASN A 142 -2.38 -22.35 10.57
CA ASN A 142 -2.88 -21.77 11.82
C ASN A 142 -1.77 -21.55 12.87
N GLY A 143 -0.57 -21.16 12.44
CA GLY A 143 0.58 -20.89 13.30
C GLY A 143 1.23 -22.12 13.94
N LYS A 144 0.84 -23.34 13.57
CA LYS A 144 1.18 -24.55 14.34
C LYS A 144 2.32 -25.38 13.76
N GLU A 145 2.60 -25.25 12.47
CA GLU A 145 3.62 -26.12 11.83
C GLU A 145 4.18 -25.50 10.55
N LEU A 146 5.39 -25.94 10.21
CA LEU A 146 6.08 -25.60 8.96
C LEU A 146 6.42 -26.90 8.22
N PRO A 147 6.25 -26.98 6.89
CA PRO A 147 6.72 -28.11 6.09
C PRO A 147 8.25 -28.15 6.11
N ASN A 148 8.84 -29.34 6.32
CA ASN A 148 10.27 -29.47 6.22
C ASN A 148 10.74 -29.29 4.78
N GLY A 149 11.88 -28.63 4.61
CA GLY A 149 12.47 -28.34 3.31
C GLY A 149 13.47 -27.20 3.36
N ILE A 150 13.98 -26.83 2.19
CA ILE A 150 14.97 -25.78 2.03
C ILE A 150 14.42 -24.71 1.07
N ILE A 151 14.48 -23.47 1.49
CA ILE A 151 14.15 -22.27 0.70
C ILE A 151 15.43 -21.52 0.42
N ARG A 152 15.61 -21.05 -0.83
CA ARG A 152 16.61 -20.04 -1.20
C ARG A 152 15.95 -19.02 -2.09
N ASP A 153 15.94 -17.74 -1.69
CA ASP A 153 15.10 -16.71 -2.31
C ASP A 153 15.74 -15.32 -2.25
N TRP A 154 15.56 -14.52 -3.30
CA TRP A 154 16.07 -13.14 -3.42
C TRP A 154 15.30 -12.38 -4.50
N PRO A 155 15.21 -11.03 -4.44
CA PRO A 155 14.51 -10.24 -5.46
C PRO A 155 15.34 -10.06 -6.74
N ASP A 156 14.64 -9.92 -7.86
CA ASP A 156 15.21 -9.50 -9.15
C ASP A 156 15.44 -7.99 -9.20
N TYR A 157 14.56 -7.21 -8.55
CA TYR A 157 14.58 -5.75 -8.58
C TYR A 157 14.67 -5.16 -7.18
N SER A 158 15.52 -4.14 -7.04
CA SER A 158 15.76 -3.47 -5.74
C SER A 158 14.65 -2.51 -5.32
N VAL A 159 13.80 -2.04 -6.26
CA VAL A 159 12.65 -1.17 -5.98
C VAL A 159 11.35 -1.92 -6.28
N ARG A 160 10.50 -2.02 -5.26
CA ARG A 160 9.17 -2.62 -5.30
C ARG A 160 8.25 -1.69 -4.53
N GLY A 161 7.53 -0.84 -5.26
CA GLY A 161 6.96 0.34 -4.63
C GLY A 161 5.48 0.59 -4.86
N TYR A 162 4.99 1.50 -4.04
CA TYR A 162 3.67 2.10 -4.10
C TYR A 162 3.78 3.62 -3.91
N MET A 163 3.05 4.40 -4.70
CA MET A 163 2.86 5.82 -4.53
C MET A 163 1.40 6.12 -4.22
N ILE A 164 1.15 6.95 -3.20
CA ILE A 164 -0.19 7.39 -2.81
C ILE A 164 -0.30 8.91 -2.85
N ASP A 165 -1.35 9.40 -3.50
CA ASP A 165 -1.68 10.82 -3.58
C ASP A 165 -2.39 11.28 -2.28
N CYS A 166 -1.59 11.85 -1.39
CA CYS A 166 -2.07 12.52 -0.18
C CYS A 166 -2.42 13.99 -0.43
N GLY A 167 -1.88 14.60 -1.49
CA GLY A 167 -2.13 15.98 -1.85
C GLY A 167 -3.61 16.25 -2.11
N ARG A 168 -4.23 15.48 -2.99
CA ARG A 168 -5.65 15.61 -3.34
C ARG A 168 -6.61 15.02 -2.31
N LYS A 169 -6.18 14.01 -1.56
CA LYS A 169 -6.97 13.36 -0.50
C LYS A 169 -6.14 13.24 0.77
N TYR A 170 -6.63 13.81 1.87
CA TYR A 170 -5.98 13.56 3.16
C TYR A 170 -6.10 12.07 3.55
N ILE A 171 -4.96 11.44 3.72
CA ILE A 171 -4.85 10.06 4.17
C ILE A 171 -4.34 10.08 5.63
N PRO A 172 -5.06 9.52 6.60
CA PRO A 172 -4.59 9.48 7.99
C PRO A 172 -3.22 8.80 8.13
N LEU A 173 -2.37 9.34 9.00
CA LEU A 173 -1.02 8.80 9.22
C LEU A 173 -1.05 7.35 9.71
N GLU A 174 -2.05 6.98 10.52
CA GLU A 174 -2.28 5.61 10.98
C GLU A 174 -2.45 4.63 9.80
N TYR A 175 -3.21 5.04 8.77
CA TYR A 175 -3.36 4.22 7.57
C TYR A 175 -2.04 4.07 6.81
N LEU A 176 -1.24 5.15 6.67
CA LEU A 176 0.07 5.07 6.03
C LEU A 176 1.01 4.13 6.78
N GLU A 177 0.99 4.16 8.12
CA GLU A 177 1.74 3.22 8.98
C GLU A 177 1.27 1.77 8.79
N ASN A 178 -0.04 1.54 8.73
CA ASN A 178 -0.60 0.22 8.47
C ASN A 178 -0.26 -0.26 7.05
N TYR A 179 -0.31 0.66 6.07
CA TYR A 179 0.06 0.28 4.70
C TYR A 179 1.55 -0.05 4.55
N ALA A 180 2.43 0.64 5.27
CA ALA A 180 3.85 0.26 5.32
C ALA A 180 4.05 -1.18 5.87
N LYS A 181 3.25 -1.60 6.88
CA LYS A 181 3.26 -2.99 7.37
C LYS A 181 2.79 -3.97 6.30
N ILE A 182 1.73 -3.62 5.54
CA ILE A 182 1.25 -4.42 4.40
C ILE A 182 2.35 -4.58 3.37
N MET A 183 2.97 -3.48 2.96
CA MET A 183 4.08 -3.51 2.01
C MET A 183 5.21 -4.43 2.50
N ALA A 184 5.64 -4.26 3.74
CA ALA A 184 6.67 -5.10 4.35
C ALA A 184 6.27 -6.59 4.38
N TYR A 185 5.01 -6.91 4.67
CA TYR A 185 4.52 -8.28 4.72
C TYR A 185 4.61 -9.00 3.36
N TYR A 186 4.40 -8.25 2.27
CA TYR A 186 4.53 -8.70 0.89
C TYR A 186 5.89 -8.34 0.25
N LYS A 187 6.91 -8.02 1.06
CA LYS A 187 8.28 -7.73 0.63
C LYS A 187 8.39 -6.56 -0.36
N MET A 188 7.44 -5.61 -0.29
CA MET A 188 7.55 -4.31 -0.96
C MET A 188 8.33 -3.35 -0.07
N ASN A 189 9.19 -2.50 -0.66
CA ASN A 189 10.18 -1.75 0.10
C ASN A 189 10.24 -0.24 -0.19
N THR A 190 9.38 0.30 -1.04
CA THR A 190 9.44 1.71 -1.44
C THR A 190 8.05 2.33 -1.41
N PHE A 191 7.83 3.29 -0.50
CA PHE A 191 6.54 3.96 -0.31
C PHE A 191 6.67 5.46 -0.57
N GLN A 192 6.14 5.95 -1.69
CA GLN A 192 6.17 7.36 -2.05
C GLN A 192 4.90 8.07 -1.58
N ILE A 193 5.06 9.19 -0.92
CA ILE A 193 3.99 10.02 -0.37
C ILE A 193 3.97 11.34 -1.12
N HIS A 194 2.99 11.52 -2.00
CA HIS A 194 2.76 12.72 -2.78
C HIS A 194 2.03 13.76 -1.91
N LEU A 195 2.74 14.82 -1.49
CA LEU A 195 2.32 15.70 -0.39
C LEU A 195 1.51 16.92 -0.84
N ASN A 196 1.56 17.29 -2.12
CA ASN A 196 0.82 18.44 -2.64
C ASN A 196 0.29 18.19 -4.03
N ASP A 197 -0.89 18.69 -4.28
CA ASP A 197 -1.46 18.72 -5.63
C ASP A 197 -2.72 19.60 -5.67
N ARG A 198 -3.35 19.62 -6.84
CA ARG A 198 -4.65 20.23 -7.11
C ARG A 198 -5.64 19.24 -7.68
N GLY A 199 -6.92 19.47 -7.46
CA GLY A 199 -7.97 18.77 -8.16
C GLY A 199 -8.03 19.14 -9.65
N VAL A 200 -8.72 18.33 -10.45
CA VAL A 200 -9.00 18.68 -11.85
C VAL A 200 -9.91 19.91 -11.91
N LYS A 201 -9.40 21.00 -12.47
CA LYS A 201 -10.18 22.21 -12.68
C LYS A 201 -11.27 21.94 -13.71
N ILE A 202 -12.52 22.09 -13.33
CA ILE A 202 -13.64 22.02 -14.26
C ILE A 202 -13.82 23.36 -14.97
N LYS A 203 -14.52 23.34 -16.12
CA LYS A 203 -14.59 24.49 -17.04
C LYS A 203 -15.19 25.74 -16.41
N GLU A 204 -16.15 25.55 -15.52
CA GLU A 204 -16.91 26.61 -14.86
C GLU A 204 -16.22 27.15 -13.59
N GLU A 205 -15.18 26.46 -13.11
CA GLU A 205 -14.42 26.87 -11.93
C GLU A 205 -13.32 27.88 -12.25
N THR A 206 -13.06 28.75 -11.29
CA THR A 206 -11.83 29.57 -11.26
C THR A 206 -10.71 28.77 -10.58
N TRP A 207 -9.47 29.29 -10.63
CA TRP A 207 -8.38 28.70 -9.85
C TRP A 207 -8.60 28.82 -8.34
N ASP A 208 -9.38 29.81 -7.89
CA ASP A 208 -9.71 30.00 -6.48
C ASP A 208 -10.73 28.96 -5.98
N ASP A 209 -11.56 28.41 -6.87
CA ASP A 209 -12.54 27.36 -6.54
C ASP A 209 -11.92 25.96 -6.60
N THR A 210 -10.83 25.77 -7.34
CA THR A 210 -10.20 24.46 -7.54
C THR A 210 -9.55 23.98 -6.26
N TYR A 211 -9.88 22.76 -5.82
CA TYR A 211 -9.27 22.15 -4.62
C TYR A 211 -7.75 22.07 -4.73
N THR A 212 -7.04 22.34 -3.62
CA THR A 212 -5.59 22.13 -3.52
C THR A 212 -5.16 22.02 -2.05
N ALA A 213 -4.09 21.30 -1.79
CA ALA A 213 -3.53 21.19 -0.45
C ALA A 213 -2.02 20.93 -0.48
N PHE A 214 -1.35 21.38 0.59
CA PHE A 214 -0.01 20.96 0.98
C PHE A 214 -0.09 20.26 2.35
N ARG A 215 0.32 19.02 2.43
CA ARG A 215 0.00 18.11 3.56
C ARG A 215 1.02 18.08 4.69
N LEU A 216 2.13 18.77 4.59
CA LEU A 216 3.15 18.77 5.63
C LEU A 216 3.17 20.10 6.40
N GLU A 217 3.25 20.03 7.71
CA GLU A 217 3.43 21.19 8.59
C GLU A 217 4.71 21.95 8.25
N SER A 218 4.62 23.29 8.16
CA SER A 218 5.76 24.16 7.97
C SER A 218 5.81 25.24 9.06
N ASP A 219 6.96 25.40 9.70
CA ASP A 219 7.20 26.48 10.64
C ASP A 219 7.56 27.77 9.92
N TYR A 220 8.21 27.67 8.76
CA TYR A 220 8.57 28.84 7.97
C TYR A 220 7.35 29.47 7.27
N PHE A 221 6.39 28.62 6.90
CA PHE A 221 5.18 29.02 6.18
C PHE A 221 3.92 28.36 6.77
N PRO A 222 3.51 28.70 8.02
CA PRO A 222 2.41 28.01 8.69
C PRO A 222 1.07 28.08 7.94
N GLU A 223 0.84 29.16 7.18
CA GLU A 223 -0.39 29.35 6.40
C GLU A 223 -0.48 28.42 5.18
N LEU A 224 0.64 27.83 4.74
CA LEU A 224 0.69 26.90 3.63
C LEU A 224 0.04 25.55 3.98
N THR A 225 0.13 25.14 5.24
CA THR A 225 -0.37 23.86 5.74
C THR A 225 -1.87 23.72 5.54
N ALA A 226 -2.30 22.61 4.94
CA ALA A 226 -3.71 22.32 4.65
C ALA A 226 -4.57 22.29 5.93
N LYS A 227 -5.80 22.81 5.84
CA LYS A 227 -6.71 22.90 7.01
C LYS A 227 -7.64 21.70 7.16
N ASP A 228 -7.80 20.91 6.11
CA ASP A 228 -8.67 19.73 6.05
C ASP A 228 -7.93 18.43 6.43
N GLY A 229 -6.69 18.54 6.85
CA GLY A 229 -5.82 17.45 7.31
C GLY A 229 -4.38 17.62 6.85
N PHE A 230 -3.45 17.36 7.73
CA PHE A 230 -2.01 17.48 7.46
C PHE A 230 -1.21 16.56 8.39
N TYR A 231 0.06 16.40 8.09
CA TYR A 231 1.02 15.68 8.91
C TYR A 231 1.89 16.68 9.68
N THR A 232 2.00 16.50 11.00
CA THR A 232 2.99 17.23 11.76
C THR A 232 4.40 16.79 11.35
N LYS A 233 5.39 17.67 11.43
CA LYS A 233 6.79 17.33 11.12
C LYS A 233 7.27 16.15 11.96
N GLU A 234 6.95 16.11 13.24
CA GLU A 234 7.34 15.00 14.13
C GLU A 234 6.61 13.70 13.77
N GLY A 235 5.29 13.75 13.54
CA GLY A 235 4.51 12.56 13.14
C GLY A 235 5.03 11.95 11.83
N PHE A 236 5.32 12.79 10.83
CA PHE A 236 5.83 12.33 9.54
C PHE A 236 7.27 11.78 9.64
N ARG A 237 8.12 12.39 10.47
CA ARG A 237 9.46 11.88 10.79
C ARG A 237 9.38 10.50 11.45
N GLN A 238 8.53 10.36 12.46
CA GLN A 238 8.37 9.09 13.18
C GLN A 238 7.80 7.99 12.29
N PHE A 239 6.84 8.29 11.42
CA PHE A 239 6.33 7.38 10.41
C PHE A 239 7.45 6.81 9.54
N GLN A 240 8.33 7.68 8.99
CA GLN A 240 9.46 7.24 8.18
C GLN A 240 10.43 6.33 8.96
N LYS A 241 10.74 6.70 10.23
CA LYS A 241 11.58 5.87 11.11
C LYS A 241 10.94 4.50 11.37
N ASN A 242 9.63 4.46 11.64
CA ASN A 242 8.89 3.20 11.86
C ASN A 242 8.88 2.33 10.60
N ALA A 243 8.62 2.90 9.43
CA ALA A 243 8.65 2.21 8.15
C ALA A 243 10.06 1.64 7.84
N SER A 244 11.11 2.41 8.08
CA SER A 244 12.50 1.98 7.87
C SER A 244 12.88 0.76 8.73
N ARG A 245 12.38 0.67 9.95
CA ARG A 245 12.61 -0.50 10.84
C ARG A 245 12.07 -1.80 10.28
N ILE A 246 11.05 -1.72 9.44
CA ILE A 246 10.43 -2.87 8.74
C ILE A 246 10.81 -2.91 7.25
N CYS A 247 11.97 -2.35 6.91
CA CYS A 247 12.56 -2.37 5.57
C CYS A 247 11.73 -1.67 4.48
N VAL A 248 10.91 -0.69 4.84
CA VAL A 248 10.17 0.16 3.89
C VAL A 248 10.78 1.56 3.88
N ASN A 249 11.35 1.96 2.74
CA ASN A 249 11.86 3.30 2.52
C ASN A 249 10.71 4.23 2.10
N VAL A 250 10.45 5.28 2.86
CA VAL A 250 9.47 6.30 2.52
C VAL A 250 10.15 7.39 1.68
N ILE A 251 9.58 7.71 0.52
CA ILE A 251 10.01 8.80 -0.34
C ILE A 251 9.00 9.94 -0.23
N PRO A 252 9.31 11.01 0.53
CA PRO A 252 8.48 12.21 0.52
C PRO A 252 8.61 12.93 -0.82
N GLU A 253 7.47 13.40 -1.35
CA GLU A 253 7.41 14.13 -2.59
C GLU A 253 6.80 15.51 -2.38
N ILE A 254 7.51 16.55 -2.83
CA ILE A 254 6.99 17.88 -3.05
C ILE A 254 7.02 18.11 -4.55
N ASP A 255 5.85 18.14 -5.16
CA ASP A 255 5.73 18.24 -6.61
C ASP A 255 5.72 19.70 -7.07
N VAL A 256 6.77 20.05 -7.81
CA VAL A 256 7.05 21.36 -8.38
C VAL A 256 7.75 21.19 -9.75
N PRO A 257 7.58 22.13 -10.70
CA PRO A 257 6.89 23.42 -10.64
C PRO A 257 5.46 23.40 -11.18
N ALA A 258 4.97 22.27 -11.73
CA ALA A 258 3.55 22.03 -11.97
C ALA A 258 2.88 21.47 -10.69
N HIS A 259 1.58 21.15 -10.72
CA HIS A 259 0.86 20.64 -9.55
C HIS A 259 0.94 21.52 -8.29
N SER A 260 1.27 22.79 -8.49
CA SER A 260 1.73 23.74 -7.47
C SER A 260 0.70 24.79 -7.06
N LEU A 261 -0.60 24.53 -7.28
CA LEU A 261 -1.67 25.48 -6.97
C LEU A 261 -1.70 25.89 -5.49
N CYS A 262 -1.32 25.01 -4.56
CA CYS A 262 -1.22 25.34 -3.14
C CYS A 262 -0.20 26.46 -2.87
N PHE A 263 0.90 26.49 -3.59
CA PHE A 263 1.95 27.51 -3.44
C PHE A 263 1.52 28.85 -4.07
N SER A 264 0.88 28.82 -5.23
CA SER A 264 0.36 30.04 -5.85
C SER A 264 -0.88 30.60 -5.11
N ARG A 265 -1.65 29.74 -4.43
CA ARG A 265 -2.73 30.19 -3.53
C ARG A 265 -2.17 30.84 -2.26
N PHE A 266 -1.05 30.33 -1.74
CA PHE A 266 -0.35 30.93 -0.62
C PHE A 266 0.24 32.28 -0.98
N ARG A 267 0.84 32.44 -2.19
CA ARG A 267 1.32 33.71 -2.75
C ARG A 267 1.00 33.73 -4.23
N LYS A 268 0.06 34.60 -4.60
CA LYS A 268 -0.47 34.70 -5.98
C LYS A 268 0.63 34.94 -7.02
N GLU A 269 1.63 35.73 -6.67
CA GLU A 269 2.78 36.03 -7.53
C GLU A 269 3.71 34.82 -7.83
N PHE A 270 3.52 33.70 -7.16
CA PHE A 270 4.26 32.46 -7.47
C PHE A 270 3.66 31.73 -8.66
N GLY A 271 2.38 31.91 -8.96
CA GLY A 271 1.69 31.27 -10.08
C GLY A 271 1.96 31.94 -11.41
N SER A 272 1.94 31.15 -12.50
CA SER A 272 2.09 31.68 -13.85
C SER A 272 0.74 32.04 -14.45
N GLU A 273 0.52 33.34 -14.72
CA GLU A 273 -0.68 33.80 -15.43
C GLU A 273 -0.76 33.21 -16.85
N LYS A 274 0.37 32.97 -17.47
CA LYS A 274 0.47 32.46 -18.86
C LYS A 274 0.16 30.97 -18.97
N TYR A 275 0.58 30.15 -18.01
CA TYR A 275 0.50 28.68 -18.10
C TYR A 275 -0.55 28.06 -17.16
N GLY A 276 -1.07 28.84 -16.23
CA GLY A 276 -2.04 28.46 -15.21
C GLY A 276 -1.49 28.62 -13.80
N MET A 277 -2.36 28.93 -12.85
CA MET A 277 -1.96 29.18 -11.46
C MET A 277 -1.46 27.91 -10.75
N ASP A 278 -1.64 26.75 -11.32
CA ASP A 278 -1.07 25.47 -10.88
C ASP A 278 0.36 25.24 -11.37
N HIS A 279 0.92 26.18 -12.14
CA HIS A 279 2.30 26.21 -12.59
C HIS A 279 3.02 27.38 -11.94
N LEU A 280 4.19 27.16 -11.34
CA LEU A 280 5.00 28.23 -10.77
C LEU A 280 5.62 29.10 -11.86
N GLU A 281 5.73 30.41 -11.61
CA GLU A 281 6.38 31.34 -12.54
C GLU A 281 7.92 31.23 -12.43
N LEU A 282 8.50 30.48 -13.33
CA LEU A 282 9.93 30.11 -13.28
C LEU A 282 10.90 31.29 -13.47
N PHE A 283 10.43 32.44 -13.96
CA PHE A 283 11.24 33.66 -14.08
C PHE A 283 11.17 34.56 -12.84
N ASN A 284 10.32 34.19 -11.86
CA ASN A 284 10.23 34.93 -10.61
C ASN A 284 11.27 34.39 -9.59
N PRO A 285 12.29 35.20 -9.20
CA PRO A 285 13.29 34.72 -8.24
C PRO A 285 12.73 34.39 -6.85
N ASN A 286 11.60 35.00 -6.47
CA ASN A 286 10.96 34.74 -5.17
C ASN A 286 10.42 33.31 -5.08
N VAL A 287 10.09 32.66 -6.21
CA VAL A 287 9.72 31.24 -6.26
C VAL A 287 10.88 30.37 -5.78
N TYR A 288 12.08 30.66 -6.23
CA TYR A 288 13.29 29.90 -5.80
C TYR A 288 13.60 30.15 -4.32
N THR A 289 13.56 31.41 -3.88
CA THR A 289 13.78 31.74 -2.46
C THR A 289 12.80 31.02 -1.55
N PHE A 290 11.53 30.97 -1.93
CA PHE A 290 10.48 30.27 -1.20
C PHE A 290 10.73 28.77 -1.16
N LEU A 291 10.93 28.13 -2.32
CA LEU A 291 11.10 26.68 -2.39
C LEU A 291 12.42 26.23 -1.76
N ASP A 292 13.50 26.98 -1.95
CA ASP A 292 14.79 26.68 -1.29
C ASP A 292 14.62 26.68 0.24
N SER A 293 13.86 27.66 0.77
CA SER A 293 13.55 27.69 2.21
C SER A 293 12.70 26.52 2.64
N LEU A 294 11.67 26.17 1.86
CA LEU A 294 10.77 25.05 2.16
C LEU A 294 11.50 23.70 2.15
N PHE A 295 12.31 23.43 1.14
CA PHE A 295 13.11 22.20 1.08
C PHE A 295 14.17 22.16 2.20
N THR A 296 14.81 23.29 2.49
CA THR A 296 15.80 23.40 3.57
C THR A 296 15.15 23.07 4.91
N GLU A 297 13.96 23.57 5.21
CA GLU A 297 13.22 23.28 6.44
C GLU A 297 13.08 21.76 6.71
N TYR A 298 12.88 20.96 5.65
CA TYR A 298 12.67 19.52 5.80
C TYR A 298 13.94 18.68 5.67
N LEU A 299 14.99 19.23 5.09
CA LEU A 299 16.22 18.51 4.78
C LEU A 299 17.37 18.80 5.74
N GLU A 300 17.35 19.96 6.42
CA GLU A 300 18.45 20.43 7.27
C GLU A 300 18.38 19.83 8.68
N GLY A 301 19.55 19.72 9.33
CA GLY A 301 19.72 19.32 10.72
C GLY A 301 20.19 17.88 10.90
N GLU A 302 20.47 17.53 12.17
CA GLU A 302 20.93 16.18 12.54
C GLU A 302 19.78 15.14 12.49
N ASP A 303 18.54 15.57 12.71
CA ASP A 303 17.32 14.75 12.64
C ASP A 303 16.30 15.42 11.71
N PRO A 304 16.53 15.43 10.39
CA PRO A 304 15.69 16.12 9.42
C PRO A 304 14.28 15.52 9.36
N VAL A 305 13.31 16.29 8.88
CA VAL A 305 11.93 15.79 8.69
C VAL A 305 11.91 14.70 7.63
N PHE A 306 12.67 14.85 6.55
CA PHE A 306 12.84 13.82 5.53
C PHE A 306 13.99 12.90 5.93
N VAL A 307 13.64 11.80 6.64
CA VAL A 307 14.60 10.87 7.24
C VAL A 307 15.26 9.98 6.18
N GLY A 308 14.48 9.47 5.23
CA GLY A 308 14.91 8.51 4.23
C GLY A 308 16.04 9.02 3.31
N LYS A 309 16.63 8.10 2.57
CA LYS A 309 17.69 8.40 1.62
C LYS A 309 17.19 9.20 0.41
N ASN A 310 15.95 8.97 -0.02
CA ASN A 310 15.40 9.49 -1.25
C ASN A 310 14.40 10.62 -0.99
N VAL A 311 14.43 11.65 -1.85
CA VAL A 311 13.46 12.76 -1.85
C VAL A 311 13.02 13.02 -3.28
N HIS A 312 11.72 13.10 -3.50
CA HIS A 312 11.13 13.32 -4.81
C HIS A 312 10.77 14.80 -4.99
N ILE A 313 11.17 15.37 -6.12
CA ILE A 313 10.99 16.80 -6.43
C ILE A 313 9.88 17.07 -7.45
N GLY A 314 9.08 16.05 -7.84
CA GLY A 314 8.08 16.17 -8.89
C GLY A 314 8.69 16.32 -10.27
N THR A 315 8.42 17.45 -10.92
CA THR A 315 8.95 17.88 -12.23
C THR A 315 8.33 17.21 -13.45
N ASP A 316 7.05 16.95 -13.40
CA ASP A 316 6.26 16.55 -14.55
C ASP A 316 5.39 17.71 -15.10
N GLU A 317 4.72 17.45 -16.17
CA GLU A 317 3.61 18.21 -16.79
C GLU A 317 3.75 19.73 -16.90
N TYR A 318 4.97 20.27 -16.88
CA TYR A 318 5.15 21.72 -17.12
C TYR A 318 5.03 22.05 -18.61
N SER A 319 4.66 23.32 -18.93
CA SER A 319 4.45 23.74 -20.31
C SER A 319 5.73 23.70 -21.16
N ASN A 320 5.66 23.13 -22.37
CA ASN A 320 6.73 23.08 -23.37
C ASN A 320 6.46 23.96 -24.62
N LYS A 321 5.47 24.84 -24.55
CA LYS A 321 5.04 25.67 -25.69
C LYS A 321 6.00 26.81 -26.06
N ASP A 322 6.98 27.10 -25.21
CA ASP A 322 7.94 28.18 -25.36
C ASP A 322 9.32 27.66 -24.98
N GLN A 323 10.29 27.72 -25.93
CA GLN A 323 11.63 27.18 -25.70
C GLN A 323 12.36 27.84 -24.55
N LYS A 324 12.15 29.16 -24.32
CA LYS A 324 12.74 29.84 -23.16
C LYS A 324 12.23 29.28 -21.83
N VAL A 325 10.99 28.91 -21.79
CA VAL A 325 10.37 28.27 -20.62
C VAL A 325 10.88 26.83 -20.45
N VAL A 326 11.06 26.09 -21.52
CA VAL A 326 11.68 24.76 -21.50
C VAL A 326 13.10 24.83 -20.90
N GLU A 327 13.93 25.77 -21.38
CA GLU A 327 15.29 25.93 -20.84
C GLU A 327 15.25 26.33 -19.35
N LYS A 328 14.32 27.18 -18.96
CA LYS A 328 14.14 27.58 -17.56
C LYS A 328 13.64 26.42 -16.69
N PHE A 329 12.71 25.58 -17.19
CA PHE A 329 12.26 24.38 -16.52
C PHE A 329 13.41 23.38 -16.31
N ARG A 330 14.26 23.18 -17.32
CA ARG A 330 15.43 22.33 -17.20
C ARG A 330 16.43 22.84 -16.15
N ALA A 331 16.68 24.16 -16.14
CA ALA A 331 17.51 24.79 -15.11
C ALA A 331 16.90 24.68 -13.70
N PHE A 332 15.59 24.80 -13.59
CA PHE A 332 14.85 24.59 -12.35
C PHE A 332 15.01 23.14 -11.84
N THR A 333 14.79 22.18 -12.71
CA THR A 333 14.95 20.77 -12.39
C THR A 333 16.39 20.48 -11.90
N ASP A 334 17.43 20.93 -12.62
CA ASP A 334 18.82 20.75 -12.23
C ASP A 334 19.13 21.40 -10.86
N HIS A 335 18.57 22.58 -10.59
CA HIS A 335 18.73 23.28 -9.31
C HIS A 335 18.23 22.43 -8.14
N TYR A 336 17.01 21.88 -8.22
CA TYR A 336 16.42 21.12 -7.11
C TYR A 336 17.03 19.71 -6.98
N LEU A 337 17.49 19.10 -8.05
CA LEU A 337 18.28 17.86 -7.96
C LEU A 337 19.57 18.09 -7.14
N ARG A 338 20.28 19.20 -7.41
CA ARG A 338 21.50 19.56 -6.67
C ARG A 338 21.22 20.02 -5.25
N LEU A 339 20.10 20.71 -5.02
CA LEU A 339 19.71 21.12 -3.67
C LEU A 339 19.48 19.90 -2.78
N VAL A 340 18.72 18.90 -3.23
CA VAL A 340 18.47 17.65 -2.51
C VAL A 340 19.79 16.91 -2.24
N GLU A 341 20.68 16.83 -3.24
CA GLU A 341 21.99 16.17 -3.10
C GLU A 341 22.89 16.91 -2.10
N LYS A 342 22.86 18.26 -2.05
CA LYS A 342 23.61 19.07 -1.08
C LYS A 342 23.33 18.66 0.37
N PHE A 343 22.11 18.21 0.67
CA PHE A 343 21.74 17.67 1.99
C PHE A 343 22.01 16.16 2.16
N GLY A 344 22.79 15.55 1.26
CA GLY A 344 23.18 14.14 1.34
C GLY A 344 22.08 13.17 0.96
N LYS A 345 20.98 13.63 0.36
CA LYS A 345 19.88 12.81 -0.13
C LYS A 345 20.04 12.47 -1.60
N GLN A 346 19.38 11.41 -2.03
CA GLN A 346 19.32 10.99 -3.43
C GLN A 346 18.04 11.51 -4.07
N PRO A 347 18.14 12.40 -5.07
CA PRO A 347 16.97 12.97 -5.72
C PRO A 347 16.25 11.94 -6.61
N VAL A 348 14.93 12.03 -6.59
CA VAL A 348 14.01 11.31 -7.45
C VAL A 348 13.13 12.32 -8.17
N LEU A 349 12.77 12.05 -9.42
CA LEU A 349 11.90 12.93 -10.21
C LEU A 349 10.96 12.14 -11.13
N TRP A 350 9.84 12.75 -11.49
CA TRP A 350 9.04 12.31 -12.61
C TRP A 350 9.73 12.60 -13.92
N GLY A 351 9.67 11.66 -14.85
CA GLY A 351 10.28 11.84 -16.16
C GLY A 351 9.50 12.81 -17.04
N ALA A 352 10.17 13.92 -17.43
CA ALA A 352 9.60 14.95 -18.32
C ALA A 352 10.59 15.47 -19.39
N LEU A 353 11.82 14.96 -19.44
CA LEU A 353 12.89 15.58 -20.24
C LEU A 353 12.81 15.30 -21.75
N THR A 354 12.04 14.34 -22.21
CA THR A 354 11.68 14.19 -23.64
C THR A 354 10.62 15.22 -24.02
N HIS A 355 9.64 15.48 -23.14
CA HIS A 355 8.64 16.52 -23.33
C HIS A 355 9.27 17.94 -23.28
N ALA A 356 10.13 18.18 -22.32
CA ALA A 356 10.89 19.41 -22.16
C ALA A 356 12.28 19.31 -22.86
N LYS A 357 12.26 19.05 -24.16
CA LYS A 357 13.49 18.92 -24.96
C LYS A 357 14.19 20.27 -25.09
N GLY A 358 15.43 20.36 -24.61
CA GLY A 358 16.22 21.60 -24.61
C GLY A 358 17.73 21.33 -24.46
N GLU A 359 18.52 22.42 -24.46
CA GLU A 359 19.97 22.40 -24.42
C GLU A 359 20.53 22.54 -22.99
N THR A 360 19.78 23.17 -22.08
CA THR A 360 20.19 23.34 -20.67
C THR A 360 20.44 21.96 -20.04
N PRO A 361 21.67 21.67 -19.57
CA PRO A 361 21.97 20.37 -18.97
C PRO A 361 21.16 20.15 -17.70
N VAL A 362 20.73 18.89 -17.50
CA VAL A 362 20.11 18.42 -16.26
C VAL A 362 20.93 17.27 -15.73
N LYS A 363 21.28 17.31 -14.45
CA LYS A 363 22.05 16.28 -13.78
C LYS A 363 21.36 14.93 -13.87
N SER A 364 22.14 13.88 -14.20
CA SER A 364 21.63 12.48 -14.22
C SER A 364 22.38 11.55 -13.26
N GLU A 365 23.61 11.90 -12.89
CA GLU A 365 24.41 11.11 -11.96
C GLU A 365 23.74 11.07 -10.57
N ASN A 366 23.61 9.88 -9.98
CA ASN A 366 22.90 9.62 -8.71
C ASN A 366 21.43 10.04 -8.70
N VAL A 367 20.82 10.26 -9.85
CA VAL A 367 19.41 10.63 -9.98
C VAL A 367 18.59 9.43 -10.40
N THR A 368 17.45 9.24 -9.75
CA THR A 368 16.47 8.22 -10.10
C THR A 368 15.27 8.88 -10.79
N MET A 369 14.93 8.39 -11.99
CA MET A 369 13.80 8.90 -12.76
C MET A 369 12.65 7.88 -12.80
N GLN A 370 11.45 8.31 -12.48
CA GLN A 370 10.23 7.53 -12.63
C GLN A 370 9.67 7.73 -14.04
N CYS A 371 9.71 6.67 -14.85
CA CYS A 371 9.17 6.70 -16.22
C CYS A 371 7.71 6.23 -16.22
N TRP A 372 6.80 7.22 -16.31
CA TRP A 372 5.35 7.00 -16.27
C TRP A 372 4.69 7.05 -17.65
N TYR A 373 5.21 7.88 -18.55
CA TYR A 373 4.71 8.02 -19.91
C TYR A 373 5.85 8.31 -20.90
N VAL A 374 5.93 7.51 -21.96
CA VAL A 374 7.08 7.55 -22.90
C VAL A 374 7.22 8.87 -23.66
N ASN A 375 6.12 9.62 -23.85
CA ASN A 375 6.16 10.92 -24.52
C ASN A 375 6.71 12.02 -23.58
N TYR A 376 6.65 11.83 -22.27
CA TYR A 376 7.26 12.73 -21.31
C TYR A 376 8.73 12.36 -21.06
N ALA A 377 9.02 11.08 -20.91
CA ALA A 377 10.39 10.58 -20.79
C ALA A 377 10.54 9.27 -21.56
N ASN A 378 11.21 9.32 -22.70
CA ASN A 378 11.57 8.15 -23.47
C ASN A 378 12.60 7.32 -22.68
N PRO A 379 12.29 6.09 -22.25
CA PRO A 379 13.18 5.33 -21.37
C PRO A 379 14.54 5.05 -21.96
N ALA A 380 14.65 4.85 -23.28
CA ALA A 380 15.94 4.62 -23.95
C ALA A 380 16.80 5.88 -23.95
N GLU A 381 16.20 7.06 -24.15
CA GLU A 381 16.92 8.35 -24.07
C GLU A 381 17.39 8.62 -22.63
N MET A 382 16.54 8.36 -21.64
CA MET A 382 16.87 8.56 -20.21
C MET A 382 17.99 7.63 -19.77
N LYS A 383 17.95 6.36 -20.19
CA LYS A 383 19.07 5.43 -19.97
C LYS A 383 20.37 5.95 -20.59
N LYS A 384 20.33 6.43 -21.85
CA LYS A 384 21.51 6.98 -22.53
C LYS A 384 22.08 8.20 -21.82
N GLN A 385 21.25 9.00 -21.16
CA GLN A 385 21.66 10.16 -20.35
C GLN A 385 22.21 9.75 -18.98
N GLY A 386 22.12 8.48 -18.58
CA GLY A 386 22.69 7.95 -17.34
C GLY A 386 21.74 7.88 -16.15
N TYR A 387 20.45 8.14 -16.32
CA TYR A 387 19.47 8.00 -15.24
C TYR A 387 19.28 6.54 -14.83
N LYS A 388 19.10 6.32 -13.52
CA LYS A 388 18.47 5.10 -13.00
C LYS A 388 16.96 5.23 -13.13
N ILE A 389 16.29 4.14 -13.50
CA ILE A 389 14.87 4.17 -13.88
C ILE A 389 14.04 3.30 -12.94
N ILE A 390 12.93 3.86 -12.49
CA ILE A 390 11.82 3.13 -11.90
C ILE A 390 10.68 3.07 -12.93
N SER A 391 10.21 1.87 -13.21
CA SER A 391 9.07 1.62 -14.11
C SER A 391 7.75 1.87 -13.38
N ILE A 392 7.00 2.85 -13.83
CA ILE A 392 5.67 3.19 -13.29
C ILE A 392 4.69 3.60 -14.41
N PRO A 393 4.56 2.77 -15.46
CA PRO A 393 3.80 3.14 -16.67
C PRO A 393 2.31 3.35 -16.40
N SER A 394 1.81 4.54 -16.71
CA SER A 394 0.45 4.98 -16.41
C SER A 394 -0.66 4.06 -16.94
N TRP A 395 -0.47 3.44 -18.12
CA TRP A 395 -1.44 2.52 -18.73
C TRP A 395 -1.51 1.12 -18.08
N SER A 396 -0.56 0.79 -17.20
CA SER A 396 -0.47 -0.54 -16.61
C SER A 396 -0.63 -0.55 -15.09
N VAL A 397 -0.08 0.47 -14.42
CA VAL A 397 0.07 0.48 -12.95
C VAL A 397 -0.51 1.72 -12.26
N TYR A 398 -1.23 2.60 -12.99
CA TYR A 398 -1.98 3.69 -12.38
C TYR A 398 -3.39 3.23 -12.02
N ILE A 399 -3.82 3.62 -10.82
CA ILE A 399 -5.19 3.55 -10.32
C ILE A 399 -5.65 5.00 -10.15
N VAL A 400 -6.68 5.40 -10.91
CA VAL A 400 -7.24 6.76 -10.83
C VAL A 400 -8.76 6.63 -10.68
N PRO A 401 -9.26 6.55 -9.43
CA PRO A 401 -10.67 6.31 -9.18
C PRO A 401 -11.56 7.30 -9.91
N ALA A 402 -12.57 6.78 -10.62
CA ALA A 402 -13.57 7.54 -11.35
C ALA A 402 -13.09 8.39 -12.54
N ALA A 403 -11.83 8.32 -12.93
CA ALA A 403 -11.27 9.23 -13.94
C ALA A 403 -11.74 8.94 -15.37
N GLY A 404 -11.98 7.68 -15.72
CA GLY A 404 -12.39 7.27 -17.06
C GLY A 404 -11.29 7.33 -18.13
N TYR A 405 -10.17 8.03 -17.88
CA TYR A 405 -9.00 8.07 -18.76
C TYR A 405 -7.86 7.13 -18.32
N TYR A 406 -7.85 6.70 -17.06
CA TYR A 406 -7.02 5.64 -16.53
C TYR A 406 -7.89 4.57 -15.84
N ALA A 407 -7.27 3.50 -15.39
CA ALA A 407 -7.96 2.40 -14.74
C ALA A 407 -8.48 2.81 -13.34
N ASP A 408 -9.72 2.49 -13.04
CA ASP A 408 -10.30 2.58 -11.69
C ASP A 408 -9.79 1.45 -10.78
N TYR A 409 -9.54 0.28 -11.37
CA TYR A 409 -8.87 -0.88 -10.77
C TYR A 409 -7.81 -1.39 -11.73
N ILE A 410 -6.66 -1.82 -11.22
CA ILE A 410 -5.65 -2.47 -12.06
C ILE A 410 -6.23 -3.74 -12.71
N ASN A 411 -5.93 -3.94 -13.97
CA ASN A 411 -6.25 -5.19 -14.64
C ASN A 411 -5.26 -6.27 -14.17
N HIS A 412 -5.73 -7.17 -13.33
CA HIS A 412 -4.91 -8.21 -12.71
C HIS A 412 -4.29 -9.16 -13.75
N ASP A 413 -5.03 -9.53 -14.79
CA ASP A 413 -4.52 -10.40 -15.86
C ASP A 413 -3.35 -9.75 -16.62
N LYS A 414 -3.54 -8.50 -17.05
CA LYS A 414 -2.46 -7.77 -17.73
C LYS A 414 -1.23 -7.60 -16.83
N LEU A 415 -1.44 -7.24 -15.55
CA LEU A 415 -0.33 -7.00 -14.64
C LEU A 415 0.41 -8.31 -14.32
N TYR A 416 -0.32 -9.36 -13.93
CA TYR A 416 0.28 -10.61 -13.51
C TYR A 416 0.96 -11.36 -14.64
N ASN A 417 0.31 -11.47 -15.80
CA ASN A 417 0.79 -12.31 -16.90
C ASN A 417 1.72 -11.59 -17.88
N ASN A 418 1.57 -10.26 -18.03
CA ASN A 418 2.20 -9.55 -19.17
C ASN A 418 3.12 -8.41 -18.76
N TRP A 419 3.16 -8.01 -17.48
CA TRP A 419 3.99 -6.90 -17.05
C TRP A 419 5.16 -7.33 -16.15
N THR A 420 6.28 -6.69 -16.36
CA THR A 420 7.44 -6.68 -15.46
C THR A 420 8.03 -5.26 -15.47
N PRO A 421 8.90 -4.88 -14.53
CA PRO A 421 9.57 -3.57 -14.57
C PRO A 421 10.32 -3.27 -15.88
N ALA A 422 10.71 -4.28 -16.64
CA ALA A 422 11.35 -4.11 -17.95
C ALA A 422 10.40 -3.58 -19.03
N ILE A 423 9.08 -3.49 -18.75
CA ILE A 423 8.06 -3.04 -19.72
C ILE A 423 7.52 -1.67 -19.30
N ILE A 424 7.85 -0.64 -20.06
CA ILE A 424 7.37 0.74 -19.85
C ILE A 424 6.59 1.15 -21.09
N ASN A 425 5.27 1.04 -21.05
CA ASN A 425 4.36 1.20 -22.18
C ASN A 425 4.81 0.32 -23.37
N GLN A 426 5.20 0.91 -24.49
CA GLN A 426 5.67 0.19 -25.69
C GLN A 426 7.18 -0.14 -25.64
N HIS A 427 7.92 0.45 -24.73
CA HIS A 427 9.34 0.21 -24.59
C HIS A 427 9.64 -1.03 -23.76
N LYS A 428 10.54 -1.88 -24.25
CA LYS A 428 11.01 -3.07 -23.54
C LYS A 428 12.52 -2.98 -23.33
N PHE A 429 12.94 -3.05 -22.08
CA PHE A 429 14.33 -3.30 -21.73
C PHE A 429 14.62 -4.79 -21.72
N GLU A 430 15.89 -5.15 -21.80
CA GLU A 430 16.32 -6.49 -21.39
C GLU A 430 15.93 -6.73 -19.94
N PRO A 431 15.51 -7.95 -19.57
CA PRO A 431 15.26 -8.30 -18.17
C PRO A 431 16.52 -7.99 -17.33
N LEU A 432 16.30 -7.39 -16.15
CA LEU A 432 17.37 -7.04 -15.20
C LEU A 432 18.41 -6.04 -15.78
N ASP A 433 18.00 -5.21 -16.74
CA ASP A 433 18.89 -4.14 -17.24
C ASP A 433 19.39 -3.29 -16.06
N PRO A 434 20.72 -3.03 -15.96
CA PRO A 434 21.30 -2.33 -14.80
C PRO A 434 20.80 -0.90 -14.56
N CYS A 435 20.12 -0.27 -15.54
CA CYS A 435 19.48 1.02 -15.34
C CYS A 435 18.13 0.90 -14.62
N LEU A 436 17.49 -0.28 -14.65
CA LEU A 436 16.18 -0.52 -14.03
C LEU A 436 16.35 -0.90 -12.55
N LEU A 437 15.85 -0.05 -11.67
CA LEU A 437 15.81 -0.35 -10.23
C LEU A 437 14.61 -1.26 -9.87
N GLY A 438 13.52 -1.17 -10.63
CA GLY A 438 12.32 -1.95 -10.38
C GLY A 438 11.05 -1.25 -10.83
N GLY A 439 9.95 -1.52 -10.13
CA GLY A 439 8.65 -0.98 -10.49
C GLY A 439 7.80 -0.56 -9.31
N MET A 440 6.87 0.36 -9.59
CA MET A 440 5.90 0.88 -8.64
C MET A 440 4.53 0.95 -9.28
N PHE A 441 3.48 0.95 -8.47
CA PHE A 441 2.14 1.39 -8.88
C PHE A 441 1.76 2.67 -8.15
N ALA A 442 0.79 3.39 -8.70
CA ALA A 442 0.33 4.66 -8.16
C ALA A 442 -1.18 4.70 -7.97
N VAL A 443 -1.63 5.35 -6.90
CA VAL A 443 -3.03 5.74 -6.71
C VAL A 443 -3.11 7.25 -6.70
N TRP A 444 -3.85 7.78 -7.67
CA TRP A 444 -4.10 9.21 -7.84
C TRP A 444 -5.56 9.54 -7.54
N ASN A 445 -5.81 10.66 -6.90
CA ASN A 445 -7.15 11.10 -6.51
C ASN A 445 -7.65 12.29 -7.33
N ASP A 446 -7.28 12.35 -8.62
CA ASP A 446 -7.52 13.47 -9.55
C ASP A 446 -8.95 13.99 -9.55
N ILE A 447 -9.91 13.08 -9.50
CA ILE A 447 -11.34 13.34 -9.70
C ILE A 447 -12.10 13.30 -8.39
N THR A 448 -11.74 12.39 -7.51
CA THR A 448 -12.54 12.09 -6.32
C THR A 448 -12.19 12.97 -5.11
N TYR A 449 -10.97 13.49 -5.04
CA TYR A 449 -10.45 14.27 -3.91
C TYR A 449 -10.83 13.63 -2.57
N ASN A 450 -11.36 14.45 -1.64
CA ASN A 450 -11.91 13.96 -0.37
C ASN A 450 -13.26 13.22 -0.50
N GLY A 451 -13.82 13.11 -1.70
CA GLY A 451 -15.05 12.37 -1.97
C GLY A 451 -14.89 10.85 -2.05
N ILE A 452 -13.66 10.34 -1.90
CA ILE A 452 -13.38 8.91 -1.81
C ILE A 452 -12.95 8.53 -0.39
N SER A 453 -13.35 7.37 0.11
CA SER A 453 -12.85 6.88 1.41
C SER A 453 -11.47 6.28 1.29
N VAL A 454 -10.78 6.19 2.45
CA VAL A 454 -9.53 5.45 2.55
C VAL A 454 -9.75 3.96 2.27
N ASP A 455 -10.91 3.44 2.70
CA ASP A 455 -11.30 2.03 2.45
C ASP A 455 -11.48 1.73 0.96
N ASP A 456 -12.07 2.66 0.18
CA ASP A 456 -12.16 2.53 -1.28
C ASP A 456 -10.79 2.56 -1.96
N ILE A 457 -9.89 3.40 -1.48
CA ILE A 457 -8.50 3.42 -1.94
C ILE A 457 -7.83 2.09 -1.60
N HIS A 458 -7.99 1.62 -0.36
CA HIS A 458 -7.41 0.37 0.11
C HIS A 458 -7.89 -0.84 -0.70
N HIS A 459 -9.19 -0.91 -0.98
CA HIS A 459 -9.79 -1.97 -1.78
C HIS A 459 -9.21 -2.06 -3.21
N ARG A 460 -8.70 -0.94 -3.74
CA ARG A 460 -8.01 -0.87 -5.04
C ARG A 460 -6.52 -1.19 -4.91
N ALA A 461 -5.89 -0.64 -3.90
CA ALA A 461 -4.44 -0.70 -3.74
C ALA A 461 -3.95 -2.05 -3.17
N PHE A 462 -4.68 -2.68 -2.25
CA PHE A 462 -4.22 -3.91 -1.61
C PHE A 462 -4.04 -5.09 -2.58
N PRO A 463 -5.00 -5.42 -3.49
CA PRO A 463 -4.76 -6.44 -4.51
C PRO A 463 -3.60 -6.11 -5.44
N ALA A 464 -3.45 -4.83 -5.80
CA ALA A 464 -2.34 -4.37 -6.64
C ALA A 464 -0.98 -4.59 -5.96
N THR A 465 -0.88 -4.36 -4.64
CA THR A 465 0.32 -4.64 -3.84
C THR A 465 0.74 -6.10 -3.94
N GLN A 466 -0.20 -7.03 -3.74
CA GLN A 466 0.10 -8.47 -3.80
C GLN A 466 0.57 -8.92 -5.19
N ILE A 467 -0.09 -8.43 -6.25
CA ILE A 467 0.27 -8.76 -7.64
C ILE A 467 1.61 -8.13 -8.03
N LEU A 468 1.81 -6.84 -7.71
CA LEU A 468 3.05 -6.16 -8.04
C LEU A 468 4.25 -6.76 -7.31
N ALA A 469 4.08 -7.17 -6.05
CA ALA A 469 5.09 -7.91 -5.30
C ALA A 469 5.56 -9.15 -6.07
N ALA A 470 4.63 -9.95 -6.62
CA ALA A 470 4.96 -11.11 -7.45
C ALA A 470 5.65 -10.72 -8.77
N CYS A 471 5.29 -9.57 -9.36
CA CYS A 471 5.83 -9.10 -10.63
C CYS A 471 7.19 -8.39 -10.50
N THR A 472 7.62 -8.06 -9.29
CA THR A 472 8.88 -7.31 -9.04
C THR A 472 9.91 -8.10 -8.24
N TRP A 473 9.48 -9.05 -7.41
CA TRP A 473 10.40 -9.91 -6.65
C TRP A 473 11.08 -10.91 -7.56
N SER A 474 10.32 -11.78 -8.22
CA SER A 474 10.86 -12.83 -9.09
C SER A 474 9.96 -13.09 -10.31
N PRO A 475 9.81 -12.12 -11.23
CA PRO A 475 8.87 -12.22 -12.34
C PRO A 475 9.08 -13.44 -13.24
N THR A 476 10.32 -13.92 -13.36
CA THR A 476 10.68 -15.09 -14.19
C THR A 476 10.41 -16.44 -13.52
N TYR A 477 10.09 -16.44 -12.23
CA TYR A 477 9.84 -17.64 -11.44
C TYR A 477 8.38 -17.82 -11.01
N LYS A 478 7.47 -17.02 -11.54
CA LYS A 478 6.03 -17.20 -11.34
C LYS A 478 5.58 -18.49 -12.02
N THR A 479 5.12 -19.46 -11.24
CA THR A 479 4.67 -20.76 -11.75
C THR A 479 3.18 -20.98 -11.51
N ILE A 480 2.58 -20.19 -10.63
CA ILE A 480 1.18 -20.32 -10.22
C ILE A 480 0.30 -19.56 -11.23
N PRO A 481 -0.73 -20.22 -11.83
CA PRO A 481 -1.69 -19.53 -12.68
C PRO A 481 -2.44 -18.42 -11.92
N LEU A 482 -2.86 -17.35 -12.63
CA LEU A 482 -3.54 -16.21 -12.00
C LEU A 482 -4.78 -16.62 -11.19
N GLU A 483 -5.61 -17.51 -11.72
CA GLU A 483 -6.81 -17.99 -11.01
C GLU A 483 -6.47 -18.64 -9.66
N GLU A 484 -5.46 -19.49 -9.64
CA GLU A 484 -4.97 -20.10 -8.41
C GLU A 484 -4.35 -19.08 -7.46
N PHE A 485 -3.58 -18.11 -8.00
CA PHE A 485 -3.02 -17.00 -7.24
C PHE A 485 -4.12 -16.17 -6.57
N GLU A 486 -5.15 -15.77 -7.32
CA GLU A 486 -6.29 -15.00 -6.81
C GLU A 486 -7.00 -15.73 -5.66
N ASN A 487 -7.26 -17.03 -5.80
CA ASN A 487 -7.91 -17.84 -4.77
C ASN A 487 -7.06 -17.99 -3.51
N LYS A 488 -5.72 -18.11 -3.67
CA LYS A 488 -4.79 -18.30 -2.54
C LYS A 488 -4.46 -17.00 -1.82
N ARG A 489 -4.28 -15.88 -2.54
CA ARG A 489 -3.97 -14.58 -1.92
C ARG A 489 -5.05 -14.12 -0.94
N LEU A 490 -6.32 -14.46 -1.21
CA LEU A 490 -7.44 -14.12 -0.33
C LEU A 490 -7.41 -14.83 1.04
N LYS A 491 -6.57 -15.87 1.17
CA LYS A 491 -6.38 -16.61 2.43
C LYS A 491 -5.27 -16.04 3.32
N LEU A 492 -4.48 -15.11 2.80
CA LEU A 492 -3.45 -14.42 3.57
C LEU A 492 -4.01 -13.14 4.19
N SER A 493 -3.56 -12.83 5.38
CA SER A 493 -3.83 -11.55 6.06
C SER A 493 -3.29 -10.37 5.26
N GLU A 494 -3.82 -9.19 5.52
CA GLU A 494 -3.25 -7.95 4.98
C GLU A 494 -1.82 -7.73 5.51
N ALA A 495 -1.67 -7.80 6.82
CA ALA A 495 -0.40 -7.91 7.54
C ALA A 495 -0.69 -8.25 9.01
N PRO A 496 0.30 -8.68 9.79
CA PRO A 496 0.12 -8.89 11.22
C PRO A 496 -0.43 -7.64 11.92
N GLY A 497 -1.61 -7.77 12.54
CA GLY A 497 -2.29 -6.70 13.27
C GLY A 497 -2.90 -5.60 12.39
N VAL A 498 -3.03 -5.82 11.08
CA VAL A 498 -3.70 -4.91 10.14
C VAL A 498 -4.94 -5.58 9.57
N ASN A 499 -6.04 -4.83 9.52
CA ASN A 499 -7.32 -5.27 9.01
C ASN A 499 -8.10 -4.07 8.42
N GLU A 500 -7.54 -3.43 7.41
CA GLU A 500 -8.14 -2.24 6.76
C GLU A 500 -9.37 -2.61 5.91
N LEU A 501 -9.44 -3.84 5.38
CA LEU A 501 -10.62 -4.34 4.67
C LEU A 501 -11.74 -4.80 5.61
N GLY A 502 -11.55 -4.69 6.93
CA GLY A 502 -12.53 -5.21 7.89
C GLY A 502 -12.72 -6.72 7.76
N ARG A 503 -11.71 -7.46 7.29
CA ARG A 503 -11.78 -8.92 7.18
C ARG A 503 -11.76 -9.55 8.55
N PHE A 504 -12.72 -10.44 8.79
CA PHE A 504 -12.70 -11.29 9.96
C PHE A 504 -11.83 -12.52 9.69
N HIS A 505 -10.88 -12.77 10.58
CA HIS A 505 -10.12 -14.01 10.57
C HIS A 505 -11.03 -15.16 11.02
N GLY A 506 -11.14 -16.22 10.25
CA GLY A 506 -11.96 -17.37 10.53
C GLY A 506 -12.00 -18.34 9.35
N GLU A 507 -12.66 -19.48 9.54
CA GLU A 507 -12.91 -20.40 8.46
C GLU A 507 -13.77 -19.74 7.37
N PRO A 508 -13.48 -19.95 6.09
CA PRO A 508 -14.31 -19.44 5.00
C PRO A 508 -15.77 -19.89 5.14
N ASN A 509 -16.68 -19.02 4.74
CA ASN A 509 -18.13 -19.29 4.75
C ASN A 509 -18.72 -19.59 6.14
N THR A 510 -18.26 -18.87 7.14
CA THR A 510 -18.73 -19.04 8.53
C THR A 510 -19.22 -17.75 9.14
N VAL A 511 -19.89 -17.87 10.30
CA VAL A 511 -20.20 -16.74 11.18
C VAL A 511 -18.91 -16.34 11.91
N VAL A 512 -18.41 -15.15 11.64
CA VAL A 512 -17.12 -14.65 12.17
C VAL A 512 -17.29 -13.71 13.36
N TYR A 513 -18.46 -13.13 13.55
CA TYR A 513 -18.78 -12.30 14.70
C TYR A 513 -20.27 -12.39 15.06
N SER A 514 -20.60 -12.34 16.34
CA SER A 514 -21.97 -12.32 16.78
C SER A 514 -22.16 -11.56 18.10
N LEU A 515 -23.33 -10.93 18.24
CA LEU A 515 -23.78 -10.30 19.48
C LEU A 515 -25.20 -10.78 19.79
N PRO A 516 -25.46 -11.33 20.98
CA PRO A 516 -26.83 -11.73 21.36
C PRO A 516 -27.76 -10.51 21.44
N GLU A 517 -27.26 -9.35 21.84
CA GLU A 517 -28.01 -8.09 21.87
C GLU A 517 -27.04 -6.91 21.66
N VAL A 518 -27.42 -5.97 20.79
CA VAL A 518 -26.70 -4.72 20.58
C VAL A 518 -27.15 -3.70 21.63
N LYS A 519 -26.21 -3.24 22.46
CA LYS A 519 -26.48 -2.23 23.51
C LYS A 519 -26.29 -0.83 22.95
N PRO A 520 -27.33 0.04 22.98
CA PRO A 520 -27.20 1.41 22.52
C PRO A 520 -26.06 2.18 23.19
N GLY A 521 -25.29 2.92 22.42
CA GLY A 521 -24.17 3.74 22.88
C GLY A 521 -22.89 2.99 23.24
N LYS A 522 -22.87 1.65 23.13
CA LYS A 522 -21.69 0.83 23.44
C LYS A 522 -20.67 0.84 22.29
N THR A 523 -19.39 0.84 22.63
CA THR A 523 -18.28 0.61 21.70
C THR A 523 -17.88 -0.86 21.73
N TYR A 524 -17.59 -1.42 20.57
CA TYR A 524 -17.18 -2.81 20.36
C TYR A 524 -15.77 -2.86 19.74
N PRO A 525 -15.04 -3.98 19.93
CA PRO A 525 -13.65 -4.07 19.45
C PRO A 525 -13.54 -4.24 17.92
N VAL A 526 -14.61 -4.61 17.24
CA VAL A 526 -14.65 -4.79 15.79
C VAL A 526 -14.99 -3.46 15.14
N VAL A 527 -14.21 -3.01 14.17
CA VAL A 527 -14.37 -1.71 13.52
C VAL A 527 -15.46 -1.77 12.47
N GLU A 528 -15.40 -2.76 11.56
CA GLU A 528 -16.33 -2.91 10.45
C GLU A 528 -16.28 -4.30 9.83
N ALA A 529 -17.26 -4.61 8.97
CA ALA A 529 -17.24 -5.73 8.05
C ALA A 529 -17.00 -5.22 6.63
N GLY A 530 -15.92 -5.70 5.99
CA GLY A 530 -15.59 -5.40 4.60
C GLY A 530 -16.29 -6.34 3.62
N PHE A 531 -15.97 -6.21 2.32
CA PHE A 531 -16.52 -7.08 1.27
C PHE A 531 -15.87 -8.48 1.31
N SER A 532 -16.54 -9.54 0.97
CA SER A 532 -18.00 -9.72 0.88
C SER A 532 -18.50 -10.16 2.22
N HIS A 533 -19.61 -9.63 2.66
CA HIS A 533 -20.17 -10.01 3.96
C HIS A 533 -21.69 -10.09 3.95
N THR A 534 -22.24 -10.79 4.93
CA THR A 534 -23.65 -10.78 5.27
C THR A 534 -23.81 -10.37 6.74
N ILE A 535 -24.63 -9.36 6.99
CA ILE A 535 -25.05 -8.95 8.33
C ILE A 535 -26.51 -9.36 8.50
N SER A 536 -26.84 -10.03 9.60
CA SER A 536 -28.23 -10.33 9.96
C SER A 536 -28.50 -10.01 11.42
N PHE A 537 -29.70 -9.52 11.71
CA PHE A 537 -30.17 -9.25 13.07
C PHE A 537 -31.70 -9.21 13.14
N HIS A 538 -32.19 -9.40 14.33
CA HIS A 538 -33.62 -9.25 14.62
C HIS A 538 -33.87 -7.85 15.21
N LEU A 539 -34.78 -7.10 14.60
CA LEU A 539 -35.17 -5.74 14.95
C LEU A 539 -36.61 -5.73 15.53
N ASN A 540 -36.76 -5.40 16.81
CA ASN A 540 -38.04 -5.01 17.37
C ASN A 540 -38.13 -3.49 17.30
N ALA A 541 -38.90 -3.02 16.32
CA ALA A 541 -38.90 -1.61 15.94
C ALA A 541 -39.69 -0.74 16.91
N ARG A 542 -39.10 0.37 17.32
CA ARG A 542 -39.77 1.49 17.99
C ARG A 542 -39.63 2.72 17.11
N ARG A 543 -40.48 3.72 17.39
CA ARG A 543 -40.34 5.01 16.68
C ARG A 543 -38.96 5.61 16.91
N GLU A 544 -38.23 5.75 15.82
CA GLU A 544 -36.92 6.35 15.80
C GLU A 544 -37.03 7.79 15.28
N ASP A 545 -36.16 8.65 15.81
CA ASP A 545 -36.03 10.01 15.31
C ASP A 545 -35.22 10.03 14.01
N ALA A 546 -35.42 11.03 13.16
CA ALA A 546 -34.60 11.20 11.96
C ALA A 546 -33.11 11.35 12.34
N GLY A 547 -32.23 10.65 11.64
CA GLY A 547 -30.81 10.59 11.93
C GLY A 547 -30.39 9.51 12.95
N THR A 548 -31.34 8.61 13.34
CA THR A 548 -31.00 7.52 14.27
C THR A 548 -30.03 6.52 13.64
N ILE A 549 -28.84 6.47 14.21
CA ILE A 549 -27.75 5.58 13.81
C ILE A 549 -27.89 4.24 14.54
N LEU A 550 -27.78 3.13 13.80
CA LEU A 550 -27.61 1.79 14.38
C LEU A 550 -26.16 1.56 14.79
N PHE A 551 -25.22 1.72 13.85
CA PHE A 551 -23.78 1.62 14.07
C PHE A 551 -23.01 2.69 13.30
N SER A 552 -21.83 3.03 13.79
CA SER A 552 -20.88 3.94 13.11
C SER A 552 -19.45 3.52 13.38
N ASN A 553 -18.57 3.89 12.44
CA ASN A 553 -17.13 4.05 12.62
C ASN A 553 -16.70 5.44 12.10
N ASN A 554 -15.42 5.66 11.84
CA ASN A 554 -14.92 6.95 11.37
C ASN A 554 -15.37 7.29 9.93
N ALA A 555 -15.60 6.29 9.09
CA ALA A 555 -15.92 6.45 7.66
C ALA A 555 -17.40 6.31 7.34
N THR A 556 -18.11 5.44 8.06
CA THR A 556 -19.46 5.00 7.72
C THR A 556 -20.42 5.12 8.89
N LYS A 557 -21.68 5.47 8.59
CA LYS A 557 -22.80 5.40 9.53
C LYS A 557 -23.93 4.60 8.90
N TYR A 558 -24.42 3.59 9.60
CA TYR A 558 -25.62 2.85 9.20
C TYR A 558 -26.81 3.35 10.02
N TYR A 559 -27.88 3.76 9.34
CA TYR A 559 -29.05 4.39 9.93
C TYR A 559 -30.26 3.44 9.94
N LEU A 560 -30.95 3.39 11.06
CA LEU A 560 -32.32 2.85 11.12
C LEU A 560 -33.31 3.85 10.49
N SER A 561 -33.05 5.14 10.64
CA SER A 561 -33.82 6.24 10.06
C SER A 561 -32.80 7.32 9.66
N ASN A 562 -32.59 7.54 8.38
CA ASN A 562 -31.62 8.54 7.92
C ASN A 562 -32.13 9.98 8.12
N PRO A 563 -31.24 10.98 8.19
CA PRO A 563 -31.64 12.34 8.51
C PRO A 563 -32.34 13.11 7.37
N ILE A 564 -32.36 12.58 6.15
CA ILE A 564 -32.91 13.27 4.97
C ILE A 564 -34.39 12.95 4.79
N ASP A 565 -34.74 11.68 4.77
CA ASP A 565 -36.09 11.21 4.44
C ASP A 565 -36.61 10.11 5.36
N GLY A 566 -35.85 9.72 6.38
CA GLY A 566 -36.27 8.73 7.38
C GLY A 566 -36.17 7.27 6.94
N ARG A 567 -35.70 6.98 5.70
CA ARG A 567 -35.50 5.61 5.23
C ARG A 567 -34.31 4.95 5.91
N MET A 568 -34.27 3.63 5.94
CA MET A 568 -33.09 2.87 6.32
C MET A 568 -32.00 3.07 5.27
N GLY A 569 -30.73 3.16 5.69
CA GLY A 569 -29.64 3.38 4.76
C GLY A 569 -28.31 3.61 5.44
N PHE A 570 -27.34 4.08 4.70
CA PHE A 570 -26.01 4.39 5.23
C PHE A 570 -25.42 5.64 4.60
N SER A 571 -24.55 6.33 5.33
CA SER A 571 -23.70 7.37 4.77
C SER A 571 -22.26 6.90 4.73
N ARG A 572 -21.59 7.23 3.63
CA ARG A 572 -20.20 6.95 3.40
C ARG A 572 -19.59 8.10 2.59
N ASP A 573 -18.44 8.60 3.03
CA ASP A 573 -17.74 9.71 2.35
C ASP A 573 -18.58 10.97 2.14
N GLY A 574 -19.50 11.25 3.05
CA GLY A 574 -20.42 12.39 2.95
C GLY A 574 -21.65 12.16 2.06
N TYR A 575 -21.73 11.02 1.36
CA TYR A 575 -22.90 10.65 0.55
C TYR A 575 -23.87 9.79 1.35
N MET A 576 -25.18 10.03 1.14
CA MET A 576 -26.25 9.22 1.72
C MET A 576 -26.78 8.25 0.68
N PHE A 577 -26.86 7.00 1.06
CA PHE A 577 -27.46 5.91 0.29
C PHE A 577 -28.63 5.34 1.09
N ALA A 578 -29.83 5.47 0.58
CA ALA A 578 -31.04 5.03 1.25
C ALA A 578 -31.72 3.91 0.49
N PHE A 579 -32.10 2.83 1.18
CA PHE A 579 -32.95 1.78 0.62
C PHE A 579 -34.39 2.30 0.49
N ASP A 580 -35.15 1.74 -0.43
CA ASP A 580 -36.57 2.00 -0.52
C ASP A 580 -37.33 1.23 0.58
N TYR A 581 -37.05 1.59 1.85
CA TYR A 581 -37.56 0.93 3.02
C TYR A 581 -37.62 1.85 4.26
N TYR A 582 -38.77 1.86 4.91
CA TYR A 582 -38.99 2.49 6.22
C TYR A 582 -39.17 1.42 7.29
N VAL A 583 -38.54 1.62 8.44
CA VAL A 583 -38.75 0.73 9.60
C VAL A 583 -40.14 0.96 10.17
N GLU A 584 -41.00 -0.07 10.14
CA GLU A 584 -42.35 0.01 10.64
C GLU A 584 -42.40 -0.09 12.17
N GLU A 585 -42.86 0.97 12.82
CA GLU A 585 -43.01 1.04 14.28
C GLU A 585 -43.89 -0.09 14.82
N GLY A 586 -43.50 -0.67 15.96
CA GLY A 586 -44.24 -1.71 16.66
C GLY A 586 -44.18 -3.10 16.04
N LYS A 587 -43.46 -3.26 14.93
CA LYS A 587 -43.29 -4.56 14.27
C LYS A 587 -41.92 -5.16 14.56
N SER A 588 -41.85 -6.47 14.38
CA SER A 588 -40.60 -7.22 14.41
C SER A 588 -40.16 -7.57 12.99
N HIS A 589 -38.86 -7.35 12.69
CA HIS A 589 -38.28 -7.56 11.39
C HIS A 589 -37.01 -8.39 11.51
N ASP A 590 -36.89 -9.40 10.67
CA ASP A 590 -35.59 -10.05 10.40
C ASP A 590 -34.88 -9.29 9.28
N ILE A 591 -33.84 -8.59 9.63
CA ILE A 591 -33.03 -7.79 8.69
C ILE A 591 -31.79 -8.60 8.27
N ARG A 592 -31.57 -8.65 6.98
CA ARG A 592 -30.34 -9.19 6.40
C ARG A 592 -29.80 -8.23 5.35
N ILE A 593 -28.53 -7.92 5.45
CA ILE A 593 -27.79 -7.04 4.53
C ILE A 593 -26.69 -7.86 3.91
N GLU A 594 -26.65 -7.93 2.59
CA GLU A 594 -25.60 -8.59 1.83
C GLU A 594 -24.81 -7.54 1.06
N CYS A 595 -23.48 -7.59 1.15
CA CYS A 595 -22.64 -6.59 0.58
C CYS A 595 -21.48 -7.19 -0.20
N THR A 596 -21.36 -6.78 -1.45
CA THR A 596 -20.20 -7.05 -2.33
C THR A 596 -19.54 -5.73 -2.69
N ASN A 597 -18.47 -5.76 -3.48
CA ASN A 597 -17.85 -4.54 -4.01
C ASN A 597 -18.67 -3.85 -5.13
N SER A 598 -19.80 -4.43 -5.52
CA SER A 598 -20.64 -3.91 -6.61
C SER A 598 -22.09 -3.62 -6.19
N SER A 599 -22.56 -4.16 -5.07
CA SER A 599 -23.92 -3.94 -4.59
C SER A 599 -24.07 -4.11 -3.08
N THR A 600 -25.10 -3.46 -2.53
CA THR A 600 -25.60 -3.67 -1.17
C THR A 600 -27.07 -4.00 -1.24
N LYS A 601 -27.47 -5.22 -0.79
CA LYS A 601 -28.84 -5.71 -0.79
C LYS A 601 -29.42 -5.68 0.61
N LEU A 602 -30.66 -5.22 0.71
CA LEU A 602 -31.45 -5.28 1.94
C LEU A 602 -32.54 -6.33 1.80
N TYR A 603 -32.56 -7.28 2.72
CA TYR A 603 -33.68 -8.24 2.88
C TYR A 603 -34.41 -7.98 4.17
N VAL A 604 -35.74 -8.02 4.10
CA VAL A 604 -36.64 -7.88 5.25
C VAL A 604 -37.54 -9.11 5.30
N ASN A 605 -37.53 -9.81 6.43
CA ASN A 605 -38.29 -11.06 6.61
C ASN A 605 -38.11 -12.07 5.48
N GLY A 606 -36.82 -12.19 5.04
CA GLY A 606 -36.42 -13.13 4.00
C GLY A 606 -36.67 -12.68 2.55
N LYS A 607 -37.35 -11.54 2.34
CA LYS A 607 -37.61 -11.00 0.99
C LYS A 607 -36.62 -9.90 0.64
N LEU A 608 -36.11 -9.92 -0.59
CA LEU A 608 -35.32 -8.79 -1.13
C LEU A 608 -36.22 -7.56 -1.17
N GLN A 609 -35.85 -6.53 -0.43
CA GLN A 609 -36.55 -5.26 -0.36
C GLN A 609 -36.00 -4.24 -1.34
N ASP A 610 -34.66 -4.14 -1.42
CA ASP A 610 -33.99 -3.21 -2.32
C ASP A 610 -32.54 -3.62 -2.56
N GLU A 611 -31.97 -3.15 -3.67
CA GLU A 611 -30.57 -3.35 -4.05
C GLU A 611 -29.95 -2.03 -4.53
N LEU A 612 -28.97 -1.55 -3.80
CA LEU A 612 -28.16 -0.39 -4.17
C LEU A 612 -26.96 -0.86 -4.98
N LEU A 613 -26.96 -0.53 -6.26
CA LEU A 613 -25.87 -0.84 -7.18
C LEU A 613 -24.83 0.29 -7.19
N ARG A 614 -23.64 -0.03 -7.70
CA ARG A 614 -22.61 0.94 -8.02
C ARG A 614 -23.17 1.99 -8.99
N GLU A 615 -23.20 3.25 -8.53
CA GLU A 615 -23.77 4.37 -9.29
C GLU A 615 -22.70 5.05 -10.13
N LYS A 616 -23.08 5.47 -11.34
CA LYS A 616 -22.26 6.32 -12.22
C LYS A 616 -22.73 7.75 -12.12
N ARG A 617 -21.80 8.67 -11.88
CA ARG A 617 -22.09 10.11 -11.79
C ARG A 617 -21.27 10.91 -12.79
N TRP A 618 -21.85 11.99 -13.27
CA TRP A 618 -21.18 12.94 -14.16
C TRP A 618 -20.58 14.07 -13.33
N ILE A 619 -19.26 14.29 -13.47
CA ILE A 619 -18.57 15.43 -12.87
C ILE A 619 -18.57 16.61 -13.83
N THR A 620 -18.47 16.34 -15.16
CA THR A 620 -18.50 17.32 -16.23
C THR A 620 -19.31 16.77 -17.40
N GLU A 621 -19.65 17.62 -18.38
CA GLU A 621 -20.38 17.20 -19.60
C GLU A 621 -19.79 15.98 -20.33
N LYS A 622 -18.51 15.67 -20.11
CA LYS A 622 -17.79 14.61 -20.83
C LYS A 622 -17.13 13.58 -19.93
N LYS A 623 -17.13 13.78 -18.61
CA LYS A 623 -16.46 12.87 -17.68
C LYS A 623 -17.46 12.23 -16.73
N GLN A 624 -17.42 10.93 -16.72
CA GLN A 624 -18.21 10.08 -15.84
C GLN A 624 -17.29 9.37 -14.87
N TYR A 625 -17.70 9.23 -13.62
CA TYR A 625 -17.01 8.42 -12.64
C TYR A 625 -17.98 7.50 -11.90
N ASP A 626 -17.45 6.44 -11.36
CA ASP A 626 -18.23 5.47 -10.59
C ASP A 626 -18.12 5.76 -9.10
N TYR A 627 -19.26 5.84 -8.43
CA TYR A 627 -19.33 5.69 -6.99
C TYR A 627 -19.59 4.25 -6.63
N VAL A 628 -18.92 3.79 -5.61
CA VAL A 628 -19.23 2.50 -5.00
C VAL A 628 -20.30 2.75 -3.93
N GLN A 629 -21.55 2.49 -4.25
CA GLN A 629 -22.66 2.52 -3.28
C GLN A 629 -22.65 1.25 -2.42
N THR A 630 -21.50 0.79 -2.02
CA THR A 630 -21.35 -0.45 -1.28
C THR A 630 -20.97 -0.16 0.16
N LEU A 631 -21.52 -0.93 1.06
CA LEU A 631 -21.41 -0.72 2.49
C LEU A 631 -20.22 -1.50 3.07
N PHE A 632 -19.27 -0.79 3.69
CA PHE A 632 -18.51 -1.37 4.80
C PHE A 632 -19.39 -1.25 6.03
N PHE A 633 -19.91 -2.37 6.55
CA PHE A 633 -20.84 -2.29 7.66
C PHE A 633 -20.09 -1.90 8.93
N PRO A 634 -20.38 -0.72 9.52
CA PRO A 634 -19.70 -0.28 10.74
C PRO A 634 -20.16 -1.10 11.93
N LEU A 635 -19.22 -1.51 12.78
CA LEU A 635 -19.48 -2.32 13.98
C LEU A 635 -18.87 -1.72 15.25
N GLN A 636 -18.14 -0.61 15.12
CA GLN A 636 -17.35 -0.06 16.22
C GLN A 636 -18.20 0.57 17.30
N LYS A 637 -19.15 1.44 16.96
CA LYS A 637 -19.94 2.19 17.91
C LYS A 637 -21.42 2.06 17.61
N ALA A 638 -22.17 1.46 18.54
CA ALA A 638 -23.63 1.48 18.47
C ALA A 638 -24.18 2.89 18.76
N GLY A 639 -25.13 3.31 17.94
CA GLY A 639 -25.83 4.57 18.13
C GLY A 639 -26.77 4.53 19.34
N ARG A 640 -27.42 5.67 19.62
CA ARG A 640 -28.46 5.77 20.64
C ARG A 640 -29.83 5.59 19.98
N PHE A 641 -30.29 4.37 19.85
CA PHE A 641 -31.58 4.00 19.27
C PHE A 641 -32.55 3.49 20.36
N LYS A 642 -33.85 3.53 20.10
CA LYS A 642 -34.94 3.11 21.00
C LYS A 642 -35.35 1.67 20.73
N SER A 643 -35.19 1.19 19.52
CA SER A 643 -35.50 -0.18 19.10
C SER A 643 -34.63 -1.20 19.82
N ARG A 644 -35.08 -2.47 19.84
CA ARG A 644 -34.23 -3.55 20.37
C ARG A 644 -33.67 -4.39 19.23
N ILE A 645 -32.34 -4.53 19.22
CA ILE A 645 -31.58 -5.28 18.23
C ILE A 645 -31.00 -6.53 18.90
N THR A 646 -31.36 -7.70 18.41
CA THR A 646 -30.85 -8.98 18.94
C THR A 646 -30.37 -9.90 17.84
N ASN A 647 -29.59 -10.91 18.23
CA ASN A 647 -29.05 -11.95 17.32
C ASN A 647 -28.28 -11.39 16.14
N LEU A 648 -27.49 -10.33 16.36
CA LEU A 648 -26.61 -9.83 15.30
C LEU A 648 -25.56 -10.89 14.97
N LYS A 649 -25.44 -11.19 13.68
CA LYS A 649 -24.44 -12.09 13.12
C LYS A 649 -23.76 -11.45 11.92
N VAL A 650 -22.47 -11.68 11.80
CA VAL A 650 -21.64 -11.30 10.66
C VAL A 650 -21.08 -12.57 10.04
N GLU A 651 -21.36 -12.77 8.77
CA GLU A 651 -20.83 -13.87 7.95
C GLU A 651 -19.82 -13.28 6.95
N ASN A 652 -18.70 -13.96 6.74
CA ASN A 652 -17.64 -13.53 5.81
C ASN A 652 -17.89 -13.96 4.35
N PHE A 653 -19.15 -14.11 3.99
CA PHE A 653 -19.60 -14.46 2.63
C PHE A 653 -20.97 -13.87 2.35
N VAL A 654 -21.33 -13.82 1.08
CA VAL A 654 -22.67 -13.49 0.62
C VAL A 654 -23.40 -14.81 0.31
N ARG A 655 -24.64 -14.93 0.75
CA ARG A 655 -25.47 -16.09 0.47
C ARG A 655 -25.92 -16.06 -0.98
N GLU A 656 -25.76 -17.16 -1.70
CA GLU A 656 -26.27 -17.32 -3.06
C GLU A 656 -27.81 -17.33 -3.09
#